data_fd0f8abd36a8e554df8ed18b24954aad
#
_entry.id   fd0f8abd36a8e554df8ed18b24954aad
#
_cell.length_a   1.000
_cell.length_b   1.000
_cell.length_c   1.000
_cell.angle_alpha   90.00
_cell.angle_beta   90.00
_cell.angle_gamma   90.00
#
_symmetry.space_group_name_H-M   'P 1'
#
loop_
_entity.id
_entity.type
_entity.pdbx_description
1 polymer ?
#
loop_
_entity_poly.entity_id
_entity_poly.type
_entity_poly.pdbx_seq_one_letter_code
_entity_poly.pdbx_strand_id
1 'polypeptide(L)'
;MLTSNIQKSIRNSYQNLQAQLDNFVPRRAQNYLVAEIAKTLCGQYHKSNRILVAEAGTGIGKSLSYLMAAIPVAVHNNRKVVISTATVALQEQLVNKDLPLFRRITDREFSFILAKGRQRYCCAEKLATASGVDGGQLAMFETKPKKKDIELLETMYRSLAQGKWDGDRDAWPKPIDDRIWQLIVSDKHSCNNSLPGHRGCPFQKARSELDKNDVIIANHSLVMADADLGGGVILPEPENTIYVFDEAHHLPHVARDHASASASLKGAAAWLEKLNQSISKFSSLADEKRVARFRNDLQDSVQNLIPALTQLTKQFDPAQFEEGIYRFEHGELPTWLENQSKELKQFSKKANQSVAKIADLIAERVKDGELAARLAEPALAELGFYIQRLENLAQVWHLMAEPTREKGAPLARWLETHPDREGDFIVSVSPLEIGWQLDQQIWSRCIGAVLVSATMRALNSFHYFCHQVGIDGKPESGTQFLALASPFDYQNQAELLIPAMKYEPSAPQFTEYLIEILPKYLEDKKANLVLFSSYWQMNQVAEALSSEFIKRGWALQVQGESSRQEILKKHKKLVETYKTSVLFGTGSFSEGLDLPGELLENLVITKIPFGVPTSPVEQAHSEYIEKKGGNPFMQITVPDASKKLIQSVGRLLRKERDSGRVTILDRRLVTKRYGQALIDSLPPFKRKIEY
;
A
#
# COMPACT_ATOMS: atom_id res chain seq x y z
N MET A 1 23.93 2.41 -23.67
CA MET A 1 23.37 3.17 -24.82
C MET A 1 22.24 2.37 -25.43
N LEU A 2 21.27 3.04 -26.04
CA LEU A 2 20.18 2.38 -26.77
C LEU A 2 20.73 1.79 -28.07
N THR A 3 21.09 0.51 -28.04
CA THR A 3 21.70 -0.19 -29.18
C THR A 3 20.70 -0.49 -30.28
N SER A 4 21.19 -0.69 -31.53
CA SER A 4 20.33 -1.09 -32.65
C SER A 4 19.55 -2.39 -32.36
N ASN A 5 20.13 -3.33 -31.60
CA ASN A 5 19.48 -4.58 -31.23
C ASN A 5 18.28 -4.35 -30.28
N ILE A 6 18.40 -3.47 -29.28
CA ILE A 6 17.29 -3.12 -28.39
C ILE A 6 16.18 -2.42 -29.19
N GLN A 7 16.56 -1.45 -30.05
CA GLN A 7 15.57 -0.77 -30.91
C GLN A 7 14.81 -1.74 -31.83
N LYS A 8 15.54 -2.68 -32.43
CA LYS A 8 14.93 -3.70 -33.29
C LYS A 8 13.97 -4.59 -32.52
N SER A 9 14.37 -5.07 -31.34
CA SER A 9 13.50 -5.89 -30.48
C SER A 9 12.21 -5.17 -30.09
N ILE A 10 12.30 -3.90 -29.68
CA ILE A 10 11.13 -3.07 -29.35
C ILE A 10 10.21 -2.91 -30.58
N ARG A 11 10.77 -2.62 -31.75
CA ARG A 11 9.99 -2.47 -33.01
C ARG A 11 9.32 -3.76 -33.42
N ASN A 12 10.03 -4.87 -33.34
CA ASN A 12 9.49 -6.21 -33.69
C ASN A 12 8.31 -6.53 -32.74
N SER A 13 8.47 -6.35 -31.44
CA SER A 13 7.40 -6.57 -30.47
C SER A 13 6.16 -5.73 -30.77
N TYR A 14 6.35 -4.48 -31.18
CA TYR A 14 5.24 -3.60 -31.55
C TYR A 14 4.54 -4.04 -32.84
N GLN A 15 5.31 -4.45 -33.87
CA GLN A 15 4.77 -5.00 -35.12
C GLN A 15 4.00 -6.31 -34.87
N ASN A 16 4.55 -7.19 -34.03
CA ASN A 16 3.87 -8.44 -33.67
C ASN A 16 2.58 -8.16 -32.88
N LEU A 17 2.55 -7.14 -32.00
CA LEU A 17 1.33 -6.73 -31.32
C LEU A 17 0.25 -6.28 -32.29
N GLN A 18 0.61 -5.49 -33.30
CA GLN A 18 -0.32 -5.07 -34.36
C GLN A 18 -0.88 -6.24 -35.14
N ALA A 19 -0.06 -7.26 -35.41
CA ALA A 19 -0.46 -8.46 -36.19
C ALA A 19 -1.36 -9.41 -35.37
N GLN A 20 -1.24 -9.43 -34.04
CA GLN A 20 -1.98 -10.37 -33.18
C GLN A 20 -3.30 -9.85 -32.62
N LEU A 21 -3.53 -8.54 -32.65
CA LEU A 21 -4.75 -7.93 -32.13
C LEU A 21 -5.59 -7.35 -33.27
N ASP A 22 -6.69 -8.01 -33.61
CA ASP A 22 -7.57 -7.67 -34.75
C ASP A 22 -8.10 -6.22 -34.74
N ASN A 23 -8.14 -5.57 -33.57
CA ASN A 23 -8.62 -4.19 -33.40
C ASN A 23 -7.56 -3.28 -32.76
N PHE A 24 -6.28 -3.56 -32.99
CA PHE A 24 -5.23 -2.73 -32.43
C PHE A 24 -5.16 -1.37 -33.11
N VAL A 25 -5.41 -0.31 -32.33
CA VAL A 25 -5.26 1.06 -32.78
C VAL A 25 -3.91 1.60 -32.31
N PRO A 26 -2.97 1.94 -33.22
CA PRO A 26 -1.69 2.54 -32.86
C PRO A 26 -1.87 3.87 -32.14
N ARG A 27 -1.31 3.98 -30.94
CA ARG A 27 -1.39 5.21 -30.13
C ARG A 27 -0.02 5.90 -30.08
N ARG A 28 0.06 7.11 -30.63
CA ARG A 28 1.31 7.91 -30.61
C ARG A 28 1.86 8.10 -29.20
N ALA A 29 0.99 8.35 -28.22
CA ALA A 29 1.36 8.50 -26.84
C ALA A 29 2.01 7.23 -26.25
N GLN A 30 1.49 6.05 -26.58
CA GLN A 30 2.07 4.76 -26.18
C GLN A 30 3.50 4.59 -26.75
N ASN A 31 3.66 4.83 -28.05
CA ASN A 31 4.96 4.70 -28.70
C ASN A 31 5.99 5.69 -28.13
N TYR A 32 5.54 6.90 -27.82
CA TYR A 32 6.39 7.90 -27.21
C TYR A 32 6.80 7.49 -25.80
N LEU A 33 5.88 6.94 -24.99
CA LEU A 33 6.19 6.43 -23.66
C LEU A 33 7.23 5.29 -23.72
N VAL A 34 7.05 4.33 -24.63
CA VAL A 34 8.02 3.23 -24.86
C VAL A 34 9.41 3.78 -25.20
N ALA A 35 9.47 4.75 -26.11
CA ALA A 35 10.73 5.35 -26.54
C ALA A 35 11.44 6.07 -25.40
N GLU A 36 10.70 6.88 -24.62
CA GLU A 36 11.28 7.65 -23.50
C GLU A 36 11.73 6.74 -22.35
N ILE A 37 11.00 5.69 -22.03
CA ILE A 37 11.44 4.66 -21.06
C ILE A 37 12.76 4.03 -21.54
N ALA A 38 12.80 3.56 -22.79
CA ALA A 38 13.99 2.90 -23.32
C ALA A 38 15.22 3.84 -23.36
N LYS A 39 15.06 5.09 -23.79
CA LYS A 39 16.12 6.10 -23.79
C LYS A 39 16.65 6.37 -22.38
N THR A 40 15.75 6.56 -21.42
CA THR A 40 16.10 6.83 -20.02
C THR A 40 16.89 5.66 -19.42
N LEU A 41 16.35 4.45 -19.52
CA LEU A 41 16.97 3.25 -18.97
C LEU A 41 18.31 2.91 -19.65
N CYS A 42 18.47 3.26 -20.91
CA CYS A 42 19.75 3.11 -21.63
C CYS A 42 20.76 4.24 -21.35
N GLY A 43 20.42 5.22 -20.49
CA GLY A 43 21.32 6.31 -20.10
C GLY A 43 21.59 7.31 -21.21
N GLN A 44 20.64 7.57 -22.11
CA GLN A 44 20.79 8.60 -23.15
C GLN A 44 20.74 10.01 -22.59
N TYR A 45 19.96 10.24 -21.54
CA TYR A 45 19.83 11.54 -20.89
C TYR A 45 20.87 11.74 -19.79
N HIS A 46 21.07 10.71 -18.96
CA HIS A 46 22.08 10.75 -17.91
C HIS A 46 22.66 9.33 -17.69
N LYS A 47 23.98 9.25 -17.40
CA LYS A 47 24.68 7.96 -17.33
C LYS A 47 24.36 7.16 -16.06
N SER A 48 24.23 7.83 -14.92
CA SER A 48 24.00 7.20 -13.62
C SER A 48 22.56 7.38 -13.12
N ASN A 49 21.97 8.56 -13.22
CA ASN A 49 20.59 8.78 -12.83
C ASN A 49 19.64 8.50 -14.01
N ARG A 50 19.05 7.30 -14.04
CA ARG A 50 18.19 6.82 -15.13
C ARG A 50 16.76 6.70 -14.64
N ILE A 51 16.20 7.82 -14.19
CA ILE A 51 14.85 7.87 -13.61
C ILE A 51 13.90 8.57 -14.60
N LEU A 52 12.76 7.94 -14.86
CA LEU A 52 11.63 8.52 -15.58
C LEU A 52 10.41 8.60 -14.67
N VAL A 53 9.86 9.78 -14.50
CA VAL A 53 8.56 10.01 -13.85
C VAL A 53 7.53 10.35 -14.92
N ALA A 54 6.57 9.46 -15.14
CA ALA A 54 5.62 9.58 -16.23
C ALA A 54 4.17 9.60 -15.73
N GLU A 55 3.45 10.65 -16.07
CA GLU A 55 2.00 10.65 -16.04
C GLU A 55 1.47 10.18 -17.39
N ALA A 56 0.80 9.04 -17.38
CA ALA A 56 0.22 8.46 -18.58
C ALA A 56 -1.28 8.21 -18.33
N GLY A 57 -2.12 9.02 -18.93
CA GLY A 57 -3.58 8.98 -18.76
C GLY A 57 -4.18 7.60 -19.02
N THR A 58 -5.40 7.39 -18.55
CA THR A 58 -6.15 6.15 -18.81
C THR A 58 -6.26 5.90 -20.31
N GLY A 59 -6.19 4.63 -20.72
CA GLY A 59 -6.31 4.24 -22.12
C GLY A 59 -5.01 4.28 -22.94
N ILE A 60 -3.89 4.81 -22.46
CA ILE A 60 -2.60 4.82 -23.20
C ILE A 60 -2.02 3.41 -23.36
N GLY A 61 -2.27 2.51 -22.42
CA GLY A 61 -1.64 1.18 -22.39
C GLY A 61 -0.32 1.16 -21.65
N LYS A 62 -0.29 1.75 -20.43
CA LYS A 62 0.88 1.84 -19.55
C LYS A 62 1.63 0.52 -19.41
N SER A 63 0.90 -0.57 -19.05
CA SER A 63 1.51 -1.87 -18.76
C SER A 63 2.34 -2.38 -19.94
N LEU A 64 1.76 -2.45 -21.13
CA LEU A 64 2.50 -2.85 -22.32
C LEU A 64 3.66 -1.89 -22.64
N SER A 65 3.51 -0.60 -22.39
CA SER A 65 4.58 0.37 -22.69
C SER A 65 5.84 0.09 -21.87
N TYR A 66 5.70 -0.08 -20.56
CA TYR A 66 6.89 -0.36 -19.75
C TYR A 66 7.43 -1.79 -19.96
N LEU A 67 6.57 -2.79 -20.24
CA LEU A 67 7.03 -4.12 -20.59
C LEU A 67 7.87 -4.12 -21.87
N MET A 68 7.36 -3.47 -22.93
CA MET A 68 8.04 -3.36 -24.23
C MET A 68 9.38 -2.61 -24.18
N ALA A 69 9.57 -1.73 -23.20
CA ALA A 69 10.80 -0.97 -23.04
C ALA A 69 11.76 -1.60 -22.03
N ALA A 70 11.30 -1.85 -20.79
CA ALA A 70 12.18 -2.26 -19.69
C ALA A 70 12.72 -3.69 -19.87
N ILE A 71 11.90 -4.64 -20.32
CA ILE A 71 12.31 -6.04 -20.45
C ILE A 71 13.40 -6.22 -21.52
N PRO A 72 13.26 -5.71 -22.77
CA PRO A 72 14.34 -5.80 -23.76
C PRO A 72 15.63 -5.11 -23.32
N VAL A 73 15.54 -3.98 -22.62
CA VAL A 73 16.72 -3.28 -22.08
C VAL A 73 17.41 -4.13 -21.02
N ALA A 74 16.65 -4.73 -20.10
CA ALA A 74 17.20 -5.55 -19.02
C ALA A 74 17.84 -6.84 -19.56
N VAL A 75 17.11 -7.61 -20.38
CA VAL A 75 17.59 -8.89 -20.94
C VAL A 75 18.84 -8.66 -21.77
N HIS A 76 18.88 -7.60 -22.61
CA HIS A 76 20.07 -7.28 -23.41
C HIS A 76 21.31 -7.00 -22.57
N ASN A 77 21.14 -6.44 -21.37
CA ASN A 77 22.22 -6.08 -20.47
C ASN A 77 22.42 -7.09 -19.33
N ASN A 78 21.79 -8.24 -19.37
CA ASN A 78 21.78 -9.26 -18.31
C ASN A 78 21.44 -8.67 -16.94
N ARG A 79 20.33 -7.96 -16.87
CA ARG A 79 19.80 -7.28 -15.68
C ARG A 79 18.41 -7.80 -15.34
N LYS A 80 18.00 -7.65 -14.09
CA LYS A 80 16.66 -8.01 -13.61
C LYS A 80 15.70 -6.84 -13.74
N VAL A 81 14.41 -7.16 -13.83
CA VAL A 81 13.33 -6.17 -13.75
C VAL A 81 12.45 -6.51 -12.57
N VAL A 82 12.23 -5.55 -11.69
CA VAL A 82 11.22 -5.64 -10.64
C VAL A 82 10.06 -4.70 -11.00
N ILE A 83 8.88 -5.28 -11.26
CA ILE A 83 7.66 -4.53 -11.52
C ILE A 83 6.84 -4.50 -10.24
N SER A 84 6.75 -3.31 -9.66
CA SER A 84 6.05 -3.08 -8.41
C SER A 84 4.69 -2.43 -8.68
N THR A 85 3.61 -2.99 -8.13
CA THR A 85 2.24 -2.48 -8.30
C THR A 85 1.58 -2.17 -6.96
N ALA A 86 0.51 -1.36 -6.98
CA ALA A 86 -0.17 -0.98 -5.75
C ALA A 86 -1.10 -2.08 -5.19
N THR A 87 -1.69 -2.93 -6.04
CA THR A 87 -2.75 -3.88 -5.63
C THR A 87 -2.52 -5.30 -6.15
N VAL A 88 -3.08 -6.29 -5.43
CA VAL A 88 -3.07 -7.70 -5.85
C VAL A 88 -3.76 -7.89 -7.21
N ALA A 89 -4.87 -7.20 -7.46
CA ALA A 89 -5.59 -7.29 -8.73
C ALA A 89 -4.73 -6.86 -9.94
N LEU A 90 -3.89 -5.83 -9.78
CA LEU A 90 -2.94 -5.41 -10.82
C LEU A 90 -1.81 -6.42 -11.00
N GLN A 91 -1.34 -7.06 -9.91
CA GLN A 91 -0.37 -8.15 -10.02
C GLN A 91 -0.94 -9.33 -10.82
N GLU A 92 -2.17 -9.74 -10.52
CA GLU A 92 -2.88 -10.81 -11.23
C GLU A 92 -3.08 -10.46 -12.71
N GLN A 93 -3.44 -9.23 -13.03
CA GLN A 93 -3.55 -8.76 -14.41
C GLN A 93 -2.22 -8.88 -15.14
N LEU A 94 -1.11 -8.44 -14.56
CA LEU A 94 0.22 -8.54 -15.16
C LEU A 94 0.60 -10.00 -15.41
N VAL A 95 0.44 -10.87 -14.40
CA VAL A 95 0.86 -12.27 -14.47
C VAL A 95 -0.01 -13.10 -15.41
N ASN A 96 -1.33 -12.87 -15.40
CA ASN A 96 -2.26 -13.73 -16.14
C ASN A 96 -2.60 -13.20 -17.55
N LYS A 97 -2.36 -11.90 -17.82
CA LYS A 97 -2.76 -11.27 -19.08
C LYS A 97 -1.60 -10.56 -19.78
N ASP A 98 -1.00 -9.56 -19.15
CA ASP A 98 -0.10 -8.62 -19.84
C ASP A 98 1.27 -9.27 -20.16
N LEU A 99 1.89 -9.97 -19.22
CA LEU A 99 3.16 -10.68 -19.44
C LEU A 99 3.04 -11.89 -20.39
N PRO A 100 2.01 -12.75 -20.30
CA PRO A 100 1.76 -13.78 -21.29
C PRO A 100 1.53 -13.22 -22.69
N LEU A 101 0.83 -12.09 -22.83
CA LEU A 101 0.69 -11.41 -24.11
C LEU A 101 2.05 -10.91 -24.61
N PHE A 102 2.81 -10.22 -23.75
CA PHE A 102 4.12 -9.70 -24.12
C PHE A 102 5.10 -10.82 -24.52
N ARG A 103 5.08 -11.95 -23.82
CA ARG A 103 5.91 -13.13 -24.15
C ARG A 103 5.62 -13.71 -25.53
N ARG A 104 4.39 -13.61 -26.01
CA ARG A 104 4.02 -14.07 -27.35
C ARG A 104 4.45 -13.13 -28.48
N ILE A 105 4.52 -11.83 -28.19
CA ILE A 105 4.83 -10.81 -29.21
C ILE A 105 6.32 -10.43 -29.26
N THR A 106 7.08 -10.69 -28.20
CA THR A 106 8.52 -10.38 -28.15
C THR A 106 9.34 -11.42 -28.92
N ASP A 107 10.46 -10.97 -29.47
CA ASP A 107 11.48 -11.83 -30.09
C ASP A 107 12.55 -12.33 -29.10
N ARG A 108 12.37 -12.03 -27.80
CA ARG A 108 13.27 -12.38 -26.71
C ARG A 108 12.62 -13.35 -25.74
N GLU A 109 13.33 -14.44 -25.45
CA GLU A 109 12.94 -15.27 -24.31
C GLU A 109 13.24 -14.57 -23.01
N PHE A 110 12.29 -14.60 -22.10
CA PHE A 110 12.42 -14.16 -20.73
C PHE A 110 11.50 -14.96 -19.81
N SER A 111 11.90 -15.06 -18.57
CA SER A 111 11.13 -15.71 -17.51
C SER A 111 10.55 -14.67 -16.56
N PHE A 112 9.39 -14.98 -15.95
CA PHE A 112 8.78 -14.10 -14.96
C PHE A 112 8.12 -14.87 -13.83
N ILE A 113 8.05 -14.24 -12.65
CA ILE A 113 7.46 -14.83 -11.45
C ILE A 113 6.80 -13.73 -10.58
N LEU A 114 5.75 -14.12 -9.85
CA LEU A 114 5.12 -13.29 -8.85
C LEU A 114 5.79 -13.50 -7.48
N ALA A 115 6.39 -12.46 -6.93
CA ALA A 115 6.92 -12.45 -5.57
C ALA A 115 5.81 -12.02 -4.59
N LYS A 116 5.54 -12.86 -3.60
CA LYS A 116 4.62 -12.57 -2.51
C LYS A 116 5.34 -12.53 -1.18
N GLY A 117 4.83 -11.70 -0.28
CA GLY A 117 5.34 -11.63 1.09
C GLY A 117 5.18 -12.96 1.84
N ARG A 118 6.08 -13.23 2.77
CA ARG A 118 6.12 -14.46 3.58
C ARG A 118 4.76 -14.81 4.21
N GLN A 119 4.01 -13.83 4.65
CA GLN A 119 2.69 -14.00 5.27
C GLN A 119 1.61 -14.56 4.30
N ARG A 120 1.90 -14.67 3.01
CA ARG A 120 1.01 -15.30 2.03
C ARG A 120 1.24 -16.81 1.92
N TYR A 121 2.26 -17.36 2.57
CA TYR A 121 2.58 -18.78 2.54
C TYR A 121 2.35 -19.45 3.88
N CYS A 122 1.86 -20.68 3.87
CA CYS A 122 1.81 -21.50 5.07
C CYS A 122 3.20 -22.00 5.47
N CYS A 123 3.39 -22.27 6.74
CA CYS A 123 4.48 -23.09 7.25
C CYS A 123 4.01 -24.54 7.29
N ALA A 124 4.73 -25.45 6.63
CA ALA A 124 4.37 -26.85 6.56
C ALA A 124 4.32 -27.51 7.94
N GLU A 125 5.29 -27.17 8.81
CA GLU A 125 5.39 -27.65 10.19
C GLU A 125 4.21 -27.17 11.06
N LYS A 126 3.92 -25.86 11.02
CA LYS A 126 2.74 -25.32 11.73
C LYS A 126 1.43 -25.95 11.24
N LEU A 127 1.32 -26.20 9.94
CA LEU A 127 0.17 -26.84 9.34
C LEU A 127 0.03 -28.30 9.79
N ALA A 128 1.13 -29.06 9.85
CA ALA A 128 1.15 -30.42 10.36
C ALA A 128 0.71 -30.48 11.83
N THR A 129 1.28 -29.59 12.66
CA THR A 129 0.90 -29.47 14.08
C THR A 129 -0.54 -29.06 14.28
N ALA A 130 -1.02 -28.04 13.54
CA ALA A 130 -2.39 -27.54 13.67
C ALA A 130 -3.46 -28.51 13.13
N SER A 131 -3.10 -29.37 12.18
CA SER A 131 -3.97 -30.45 11.67
C SER A 131 -4.07 -31.67 12.60
N GLY A 132 -3.22 -31.74 13.66
CA GLY A 132 -3.20 -32.86 14.59
C GLY A 132 -2.55 -34.13 14.06
N VAL A 133 -1.98 -34.11 12.86
CA VAL A 133 -1.36 -35.31 12.22
C VAL A 133 -0.14 -35.78 12.98
N ASP A 134 0.62 -34.89 13.60
CA ASP A 134 1.85 -35.22 14.35
C ASP A 134 1.63 -35.40 15.87
N GLY A 135 0.39 -35.44 16.36
CA GLY A 135 0.09 -35.59 17.80
C GLY A 135 0.57 -34.42 18.66
N GLY A 136 0.92 -33.28 18.04
CA GLY A 136 1.37 -32.09 18.73
C GLY A 136 0.26 -31.45 19.56
N GLN A 137 0.58 -31.07 20.80
CA GLN A 137 -0.37 -30.34 21.65
C GLN A 137 -0.59 -28.93 21.10
N LEU A 138 -1.84 -28.58 20.80
CA LEU A 138 -2.33 -27.27 20.39
C LEU A 138 -2.19 -26.19 21.50
N ALA A 139 -1.17 -26.28 22.34
CA ALA A 139 -0.99 -25.45 23.53
C ALA A 139 -0.60 -23.98 23.25
N MET A 140 -0.31 -23.63 21.98
CA MET A 140 0.12 -22.28 21.60
C MET A 140 -1.02 -21.31 21.24
N PHE A 141 -2.26 -21.76 21.19
CA PHE A 141 -3.35 -20.94 20.67
C PHE A 141 -4.24 -20.43 21.81
N GLU A 142 -4.43 -19.11 21.87
CA GLU A 142 -5.39 -18.46 22.78
C GLU A 142 -6.84 -18.93 22.52
N THR A 143 -7.13 -19.41 21.31
CA THR A 143 -8.41 -20.00 20.92
C THR A 143 -8.20 -21.35 20.24
N LYS A 144 -8.74 -22.42 20.83
CA LYS A 144 -8.70 -23.77 20.23
C LYS A 144 -9.52 -23.79 18.93
N PRO A 145 -8.97 -24.34 17.81
CA PRO A 145 -9.69 -24.46 16.55
C PRO A 145 -10.92 -25.36 16.74
N LYS A 146 -12.01 -25.01 16.06
CA LYS A 146 -13.24 -25.80 16.05
C LYS A 146 -13.05 -27.05 15.18
N LYS A 147 -13.89 -28.07 15.37
CA LYS A 147 -13.81 -29.33 14.59
C LYS A 147 -13.75 -29.11 13.06
N LYS A 148 -14.57 -28.17 12.55
CA LYS A 148 -14.55 -27.79 11.12
C LYS A 148 -13.22 -27.15 10.67
N ASP A 149 -12.57 -26.41 11.56
CA ASP A 149 -11.28 -25.77 11.28
C ASP A 149 -10.17 -26.85 11.17
N ILE A 150 -10.21 -27.87 12.01
CA ILE A 150 -9.29 -29.02 11.96
C ILE A 150 -9.46 -29.79 10.65
N GLU A 151 -10.69 -30.09 10.24
CA GLU A 151 -10.99 -30.79 8.97
C GLU A 151 -10.46 -30.00 7.75
N LEU A 152 -10.54 -28.66 7.77
CA LEU A 152 -9.96 -27.80 6.76
C LEU A 152 -8.43 -27.89 6.76
N LEU A 153 -7.80 -27.78 7.94
CA LEU A 153 -6.34 -27.85 8.10
C LEU A 153 -5.78 -29.21 7.65
N GLU A 154 -6.47 -30.33 7.98
CA GLU A 154 -6.12 -31.65 7.46
C GLU A 154 -6.20 -31.72 5.93
N THR A 155 -7.24 -31.13 5.34
CA THR A 155 -7.38 -31.09 3.87
C THR A 155 -6.26 -30.29 3.23
N MET A 156 -5.89 -29.15 3.83
CA MET A 156 -4.78 -28.30 3.37
C MET A 156 -3.45 -29.06 3.50
N TYR A 157 -3.21 -29.75 4.61
CA TYR A 157 -2.01 -30.55 4.83
C TYR A 157 -1.88 -31.66 3.77
N ARG A 158 -2.94 -32.42 3.52
CA ARG A 158 -2.94 -33.48 2.49
C ARG A 158 -2.69 -32.90 1.10
N SER A 159 -3.28 -31.75 0.77
CA SER A 159 -3.09 -31.08 -0.52
C SER A 159 -1.66 -30.60 -0.71
N LEU A 160 -1.05 -30.06 0.34
CA LEU A 160 0.36 -29.66 0.34
C LEU A 160 1.30 -30.85 0.18
N ALA A 161 1.08 -31.92 0.96
CA ALA A 161 1.88 -33.14 0.90
C ALA A 161 1.79 -33.87 -0.44
N GLN A 162 0.63 -33.77 -1.13
CA GLN A 162 0.44 -34.35 -2.48
C GLN A 162 0.92 -33.42 -3.61
N GLY A 163 1.44 -32.23 -3.31
CA GLY A 163 1.83 -31.25 -4.32
C GLY A 163 0.66 -30.64 -5.11
N LYS A 164 -0.58 -30.80 -4.65
CA LYS A 164 -1.77 -30.23 -5.29
C LYS A 164 -1.98 -28.75 -4.92
N TRP A 165 -1.32 -28.31 -3.90
CA TRP A 165 -1.29 -26.93 -3.44
C TRP A 165 0.16 -26.58 -3.05
N ASP A 166 0.60 -25.38 -3.44
CA ASP A 166 1.96 -24.90 -3.22
C ASP A 166 2.15 -24.16 -1.87
N GLY A 167 1.12 -24.10 -1.05
CA GLY A 167 1.14 -23.41 0.24
C GLY A 167 0.84 -21.91 0.17
N ASP A 168 0.57 -21.35 -1.01
CA ASP A 168 0.11 -19.97 -1.18
C ASP A 168 -1.36 -19.82 -0.77
N ARG A 169 -1.66 -18.89 0.11
CA ARG A 169 -3.02 -18.56 0.58
C ARG A 169 -3.98 -18.27 -0.57
N ASP A 170 -3.51 -17.51 -1.55
CA ASP A 170 -4.34 -17.04 -2.66
C ASP A 170 -4.63 -18.14 -3.69
N ALA A 171 -3.79 -19.18 -3.73
CA ALA A 171 -3.98 -20.35 -4.58
C ALA A 171 -4.98 -21.36 -3.97
N TRP A 172 -5.41 -21.18 -2.73
CA TRP A 172 -6.44 -22.02 -2.13
C TRP A 172 -7.81 -21.71 -2.72
N PRO A 173 -8.65 -22.73 -3.12
CA PRO A 173 -9.89 -22.52 -3.89
C PRO A 173 -10.98 -21.73 -3.15
N LYS A 174 -10.94 -21.66 -1.84
CA LYS A 174 -11.93 -20.95 -1.01
C LYS A 174 -11.24 -19.94 -0.11
N PRO A 175 -11.87 -18.80 0.20
CA PRO A 175 -11.33 -17.86 1.18
C PRO A 175 -11.05 -18.55 2.51
N ILE A 176 -9.86 -18.32 3.06
CA ILE A 176 -9.43 -18.85 4.36
C ILE A 176 -9.66 -17.76 5.41
N ASP A 177 -10.37 -18.10 6.51
CA ASP A 177 -10.55 -17.21 7.66
C ASP A 177 -9.16 -16.77 8.21
N ASP A 178 -9.02 -15.48 8.50
CA ASP A 178 -7.75 -14.92 8.99
C ASP A 178 -7.29 -15.60 10.28
N ARG A 179 -8.19 -15.97 11.18
CA ARG A 179 -7.87 -16.69 12.42
C ARG A 179 -7.22 -18.04 12.12
N ILE A 180 -7.74 -18.78 11.15
CA ILE A 180 -7.18 -20.09 10.74
C ILE A 180 -5.84 -19.89 10.07
N TRP A 181 -5.73 -18.87 9.20
CA TRP A 181 -4.49 -18.58 8.51
C TRP A 181 -3.35 -18.21 9.47
N GLN A 182 -3.65 -17.43 10.51
CA GLN A 182 -2.66 -17.05 11.53
C GLN A 182 -2.07 -18.26 12.28
N LEU A 183 -2.80 -19.39 12.36
CA LEU A 183 -2.29 -20.61 12.98
C LEU A 183 -1.14 -21.26 12.18
N ILE A 184 -1.18 -21.10 10.86
CA ILE A 184 -0.30 -21.84 9.92
C ILE A 184 0.62 -20.95 9.10
N VAL A 185 0.51 -19.63 9.21
CA VAL A 185 1.31 -18.69 8.42
C VAL A 185 2.81 -18.83 8.69
N SER A 186 3.60 -18.72 7.63
CA SER A 186 5.07 -18.66 7.73
C SER A 186 5.50 -17.32 8.30
N ASP A 187 6.41 -17.31 9.25
CA ASP A 187 7.03 -16.11 9.80
C ASP A 187 8.57 -16.13 9.67
N LYS A 188 9.18 -14.97 9.90
CA LYS A 188 10.64 -14.78 9.71
C LYS A 188 11.47 -15.54 10.74
N HIS A 189 10.99 -15.65 11.97
CA HIS A 189 11.78 -16.05 13.10
C HIS A 189 11.58 -17.52 13.49
N SER A 190 10.36 -18.06 13.36
CA SER A 190 10.10 -19.48 13.66
C SER A 190 10.35 -20.40 12.46
N CYS A 191 10.37 -19.88 11.23
CA CYS A 191 10.55 -20.70 10.02
C CYS A 191 12.01 -20.63 9.53
N ASN A 192 12.89 -21.44 10.12
CA ASN A 192 14.29 -21.50 9.78
C ASN A 192 14.63 -22.76 8.96
N ASN A 193 15.25 -22.58 7.78
CA ASN A 193 15.65 -23.69 6.89
C ASN A 193 16.66 -24.68 7.48
N SER A 194 17.39 -24.29 8.52
CA SER A 194 18.32 -25.19 9.22
C SER A 194 17.60 -26.28 10.00
N LEU A 195 16.31 -26.09 10.29
CA LEU A 195 15.49 -27.07 11.03
C LEU A 195 14.88 -28.10 10.07
N PRO A 196 14.90 -29.40 10.42
CA PRO A 196 14.40 -30.47 9.57
C PRO A 196 12.95 -30.29 9.09
N GLY A 197 12.02 -29.86 9.95
CA GLY A 197 10.60 -29.61 9.62
C GLY A 197 10.36 -28.48 8.64
N HIS A 198 11.37 -27.62 8.42
CA HIS A 198 11.26 -26.47 7.51
C HIS A 198 11.96 -26.64 6.15
N ARG A 199 12.61 -27.80 5.90
CA ARG A 199 13.33 -28.05 4.62
C ARG A 199 12.44 -28.01 3.39
N GLY A 200 11.16 -28.28 3.51
CA GLY A 200 10.16 -28.23 2.44
C GLY A 200 9.30 -26.96 2.47
N CYS A 201 9.71 -25.89 3.14
CA CYS A 201 8.92 -24.68 3.34
C CYS A 201 8.43 -24.07 2.04
N PRO A 202 7.11 -23.92 1.84
CA PRO A 202 6.51 -23.29 0.64
C PRO A 202 7.10 -21.92 0.31
N PHE A 203 7.29 -21.07 1.32
CA PHE A 203 7.88 -19.74 1.13
C PHE A 203 9.33 -19.81 0.63
N GLN A 204 10.16 -20.70 1.23
CA GLN A 204 11.57 -20.82 0.82
C GLN A 204 11.69 -21.36 -0.59
N LYS A 205 10.82 -22.31 -0.97
CA LYS A 205 10.75 -22.83 -2.33
C LYS A 205 10.37 -21.71 -3.31
N ALA A 206 9.30 -20.96 -3.04
CA ALA A 206 8.90 -19.82 -3.86
C ALA A 206 10.03 -18.78 -3.99
N ARG A 207 10.76 -18.53 -2.89
CA ARG A 207 11.85 -17.55 -2.87
C ARG A 207 13.04 -18.00 -3.71
N SER A 208 13.44 -19.27 -3.63
CA SER A 208 14.58 -19.80 -4.42
C SER A 208 14.34 -19.73 -5.95
N GLU A 209 13.09 -19.58 -6.36
CA GLU A 209 12.73 -19.41 -7.78
C GLU A 209 12.87 -17.94 -8.24
N LEU A 210 12.90 -16.94 -7.33
CA LEU A 210 12.97 -15.53 -7.74
C LEU A 210 14.26 -15.22 -8.49
N ASP A 211 15.41 -15.71 -8.01
CA ASP A 211 16.72 -15.45 -8.63
C ASP A 211 16.87 -16.04 -10.03
N LYS A 212 16.08 -17.08 -10.35
CA LYS A 212 16.09 -17.74 -11.66
C LYS A 212 15.33 -16.98 -12.72
N ASN A 213 14.50 -16.02 -12.34
CA ASN A 213 13.63 -15.30 -13.24
C ASN A 213 14.19 -13.92 -13.61
N ASP A 214 13.89 -13.46 -14.83
CA ASP A 214 14.35 -12.18 -15.36
C ASP A 214 13.46 -11.03 -14.89
N VAL A 215 12.17 -11.30 -14.74
CA VAL A 215 11.15 -10.32 -14.35
C VAL A 215 10.43 -10.78 -13.09
N ILE A 216 10.47 -9.98 -12.05
CA ILE A 216 9.80 -10.23 -10.78
C ILE A 216 8.67 -9.23 -10.60
N ILE A 217 7.46 -9.72 -10.40
CA ILE A 217 6.30 -8.90 -10.08
C ILE A 217 6.16 -8.87 -8.56
N ALA A 218 6.01 -7.69 -7.98
CA ALA A 218 5.87 -7.49 -6.54
C ALA A 218 4.80 -6.41 -6.24
N ASN A 219 4.44 -6.23 -4.99
CA ASN A 219 3.75 -5.02 -4.55
C ASN A 219 4.75 -4.00 -3.97
N HIS A 220 4.32 -2.75 -3.84
CA HIS A 220 5.15 -1.69 -3.27
C HIS A 220 5.64 -2.05 -1.85
N SER A 221 4.79 -2.66 -1.03
CA SER A 221 5.17 -3.08 0.32
C SER A 221 6.31 -4.11 0.35
N LEU A 222 6.36 -5.04 -0.60
CA LEU A 222 7.44 -6.02 -0.66
C LEU A 222 8.78 -5.38 -1.09
N VAL A 223 8.72 -4.40 -2.00
CA VAL A 223 9.90 -3.61 -2.39
C VAL A 223 10.42 -2.81 -1.20
N MET A 224 9.53 -2.16 -0.43
CA MET A 224 9.92 -1.43 0.78
C MET A 224 10.50 -2.38 1.84
N ALA A 225 9.89 -3.53 2.06
CA ALA A 225 10.41 -4.52 3.01
C ALA A 225 11.80 -5.05 2.62
N ASP A 226 12.09 -5.20 1.33
CA ASP A 226 13.44 -5.54 0.86
C ASP A 226 14.42 -4.39 1.05
N ALA A 227 13.99 -3.17 0.74
CA ALA A 227 14.79 -1.95 0.91
C ALA A 227 15.20 -1.73 2.37
N ASP A 228 14.29 -1.95 3.33
CA ASP A 228 14.56 -1.85 4.78
C ASP A 228 15.57 -2.90 5.27
N LEU A 229 15.65 -4.04 4.60
CA LEU A 229 16.67 -5.07 4.87
C LEU A 229 18.02 -4.78 4.19
N GLY A 230 18.15 -3.64 3.52
CA GLY A 230 19.36 -3.22 2.80
C GLY A 230 19.31 -3.49 1.30
N GLY A 231 18.25 -4.08 0.78
CA GLY A 231 18.06 -4.45 -0.62
C GLY A 231 18.83 -5.71 -1.03
N GLY A 232 18.25 -6.54 -1.88
CA GLY A 232 18.85 -7.79 -2.33
C GLY A 232 18.61 -8.98 -1.40
N VAL A 233 17.87 -8.80 -0.31
CA VAL A 233 17.57 -9.87 0.65
C VAL A 233 16.30 -10.63 0.24
N ILE A 234 15.26 -9.96 -0.24
CA ILE A 234 14.02 -10.55 -0.72
C ILE A 234 13.96 -10.54 -2.25
N LEU A 235 14.32 -9.45 -2.86
CA LEU A 235 14.33 -9.19 -4.30
C LEU A 235 15.78 -9.18 -4.79
N PRO A 236 16.04 -9.16 -6.10
CA PRO A 236 17.39 -8.98 -6.60
C PRO A 236 18.03 -7.67 -6.13
N GLU A 237 19.35 -7.66 -6.03
CA GLU A 237 20.13 -6.49 -5.63
C GLU A 237 19.76 -5.24 -6.45
N PRO A 238 19.57 -4.07 -5.84
CA PRO A 238 19.22 -2.84 -6.54
C PRO A 238 20.22 -2.49 -7.66
N GLU A 239 21.51 -2.70 -7.44
CA GLU A 239 22.59 -2.45 -8.37
C GLU A 239 22.52 -3.31 -9.65
N ASN A 240 21.68 -4.34 -9.63
CA ASN A 240 21.43 -5.25 -10.75
C ASN A 240 20.02 -5.13 -11.32
N THR A 241 19.22 -4.21 -10.80
CA THR A 241 17.77 -4.16 -11.02
C THR A 241 17.32 -2.87 -11.68
N ILE A 242 16.42 -3.01 -12.65
CA ILE A 242 15.57 -1.93 -13.15
C ILE A 242 14.23 -2.03 -12.42
N TYR A 243 13.82 -0.96 -11.76
CA TYR A 243 12.52 -0.89 -11.11
C TYR A 243 11.48 -0.24 -12.00
N VAL A 244 10.27 -0.81 -12.02
CA VAL A 244 9.08 -0.19 -12.60
C VAL A 244 8.03 -0.10 -11.51
N PHE A 245 7.67 1.11 -11.11
CA PHE A 245 6.60 1.37 -10.15
C PHE A 245 5.33 1.76 -10.92
N ASP A 246 4.39 0.82 -11.01
CA ASP A 246 3.07 1.07 -11.61
C ASP A 246 2.09 1.54 -10.53
N GLU A 247 1.24 2.49 -10.86
CA GLU A 247 0.44 3.29 -9.92
C GLU A 247 1.31 3.90 -8.81
N ALA A 248 2.46 4.46 -9.21
CA ALA A 248 3.51 4.98 -8.33
C ALA A 248 3.05 6.11 -7.40
N HIS A 249 1.88 6.72 -7.66
CA HIS A 249 1.28 7.72 -6.77
C HIS A 249 0.95 7.17 -5.37
N HIS A 250 0.88 5.84 -5.19
CA HIS A 250 0.72 5.18 -3.89
C HIS A 250 2.03 4.99 -3.13
N LEU A 251 3.18 5.06 -3.83
CA LEU A 251 4.49 4.77 -3.24
C LEU A 251 4.82 5.62 -2.01
N PRO A 252 4.55 6.95 -1.98
CA PRO A 252 4.85 7.77 -0.81
C PRO A 252 4.16 7.28 0.46
N HIS A 253 2.89 6.88 0.35
CA HIS A 253 2.12 6.38 1.47
C HIS A 253 2.67 5.04 1.98
N VAL A 254 2.87 4.08 1.06
CA VAL A 254 3.38 2.75 1.41
C VAL A 254 4.77 2.84 2.06
N ALA A 255 5.66 3.67 1.53
CA ALA A 255 6.99 3.85 2.09
C ALA A 255 6.95 4.50 3.49
N ARG A 256 6.04 5.44 3.73
CA ARG A 256 5.84 6.05 5.05
C ARG A 256 5.31 5.03 6.06
N ASP A 257 4.33 4.23 5.67
CA ASP A 257 3.77 3.18 6.54
C ASP A 257 4.84 2.18 6.97
N HIS A 258 5.71 1.78 6.04
CA HIS A 258 6.85 0.90 6.34
C HIS A 258 7.86 1.52 7.31
N ALA A 259 8.09 2.82 7.22
CA ALA A 259 9.02 3.55 8.09
C ALA A 259 8.40 3.94 9.45
N SER A 260 7.11 3.70 9.64
CA SER A 260 6.37 3.99 10.87
C SER A 260 6.43 2.82 11.84
N ALA A 261 6.25 3.09 13.12
CA ALA A 261 6.19 2.06 14.15
C ALA A 261 5.14 2.39 15.21
N SER A 262 4.49 1.35 15.76
CA SER A 262 3.52 1.51 16.84
C SER A 262 3.52 0.32 17.79
N ALA A 263 3.25 0.56 19.08
CA ALA A 263 3.12 -0.48 20.10
C ALA A 263 2.14 -0.08 21.21
N SER A 264 1.30 -1.04 21.63
CA SER A 264 0.45 -0.87 22.81
C SER A 264 1.29 -1.01 24.07
N LEU A 265 1.13 -0.10 25.04
CA LEU A 265 1.93 -0.08 26.28
C LEU A 265 1.60 -1.25 27.21
N LYS A 266 0.32 -1.39 27.62
CA LYS A 266 -0.12 -2.52 28.47
C LYS A 266 -0.03 -3.85 27.70
N GLY A 267 -0.33 -3.83 26.40
CA GLY A 267 -0.17 -4.99 25.57
C GLY A 267 1.28 -5.49 25.53
N ALA A 268 2.25 -4.57 25.43
CA ALA A 268 3.67 -4.90 25.47
C ALA A 268 4.09 -5.43 26.85
N ALA A 269 3.69 -4.77 27.94
CA ALA A 269 3.95 -5.25 29.29
C ALA A 269 3.42 -6.67 29.51
N ALA A 270 2.19 -6.96 29.07
CA ALA A 270 1.56 -8.25 29.26
C ALA A 270 2.30 -9.42 28.55
N TRP A 271 2.73 -9.24 27.28
CA TRP A 271 3.49 -10.29 26.62
C TRP A 271 4.95 -10.36 27.09
N LEU A 272 5.55 -9.26 27.60
CA LEU A 272 6.85 -9.29 28.27
C LEU A 272 6.80 -10.10 29.58
N GLU A 273 5.72 -10.03 30.35
CA GLU A 273 5.53 -10.86 31.53
C GLU A 273 5.50 -12.36 31.16
N LYS A 274 4.80 -12.72 30.11
CA LYS A 274 4.79 -14.11 29.58
C LYS A 274 6.20 -14.54 29.14
N LEU A 275 6.93 -13.68 28.44
CA LEU A 275 8.31 -13.92 28.05
C LEU A 275 9.19 -14.16 29.30
N ASN A 276 9.07 -13.29 30.32
CA ASN A 276 9.83 -13.41 31.57
C ASN A 276 9.64 -14.78 32.25
N GLN A 277 8.40 -15.27 32.28
CA GLN A 277 8.08 -16.59 32.83
C GLN A 277 8.69 -17.74 32.00
N SER A 278 8.89 -17.54 30.70
CA SER A 278 9.40 -18.56 29.78
C SER A 278 10.93 -18.55 29.62
N ILE A 279 11.64 -17.55 30.15
CA ILE A 279 13.09 -17.40 29.94
C ILE A 279 13.88 -18.64 30.42
N SER A 280 13.54 -19.17 31.59
CA SER A 280 14.18 -20.35 32.14
C SER A 280 13.96 -21.61 31.28
N LYS A 281 12.74 -21.78 30.76
CA LYS A 281 12.40 -22.86 29.83
C LYS A 281 13.23 -22.79 28.54
N PHE A 282 13.35 -21.63 27.93
CA PHE A 282 14.15 -21.45 26.72
C PHE A 282 15.65 -21.67 26.99
N SER A 283 16.14 -21.11 28.09
CA SER A 283 17.57 -21.24 28.47
C SER A 283 17.99 -22.67 28.72
N SER A 284 17.10 -23.52 29.26
CA SER A 284 17.41 -24.94 29.51
C SER A 284 17.59 -25.77 28.22
N LEU A 285 17.12 -25.30 27.10
CA LEU A 285 17.29 -25.93 25.78
C LEU A 285 18.62 -25.53 25.10
N ALA A 286 19.25 -24.46 25.55
CA ALA A 286 20.54 -23.99 25.04
C ALA A 286 21.72 -24.53 25.88
N ASP A 287 22.94 -24.29 25.41
CA ASP A 287 24.15 -24.59 26.19
C ASP A 287 24.27 -23.66 27.41
N GLU A 288 24.33 -24.23 28.61
CA GLU A 288 24.29 -23.49 29.88
C GLU A 288 25.39 -22.43 30.01
N LYS A 289 26.60 -22.71 29.55
CA LYS A 289 27.73 -21.77 29.65
C LYS A 289 27.58 -20.60 28.69
N ARG A 290 27.10 -20.88 27.49
CA ARG A 290 26.95 -19.89 26.42
C ARG A 290 25.71 -19.02 26.59
N VAL A 291 24.65 -19.58 27.16
CA VAL A 291 23.34 -18.87 27.30
C VAL A 291 23.30 -17.96 28.53
N ALA A 292 24.09 -18.22 29.56
CA ALA A 292 24.01 -17.54 30.86
C ALA A 292 24.00 -16.00 30.75
N ARG A 293 24.91 -15.44 29.94
CA ARG A 293 24.97 -13.99 29.72
C ARG A 293 23.66 -13.45 29.08
N PHE A 294 23.21 -14.06 28.01
CA PHE A 294 22.02 -13.61 27.27
C PHE A 294 20.74 -13.78 28.10
N ARG A 295 20.64 -14.84 28.89
CA ARG A 295 19.59 -15.05 29.87
C ARG A 295 19.54 -13.90 30.87
N ASN A 296 20.66 -13.55 31.50
CA ASN A 296 20.72 -12.46 32.48
C ASN A 296 20.41 -11.10 31.83
N ASP A 297 20.97 -10.82 30.66
CA ASP A 297 20.73 -9.60 29.89
C ASP A 297 19.24 -9.45 29.47
N LEU A 298 18.60 -10.57 29.11
CA LEU A 298 17.17 -10.58 28.77
C LEU A 298 16.32 -10.35 30.01
N GLN A 299 16.64 -11.05 31.11
CA GLN A 299 15.90 -10.95 32.37
C GLN A 299 15.97 -9.53 32.94
N ASP A 300 17.17 -8.94 32.98
CA ASP A 300 17.37 -7.53 33.37
C ASP A 300 16.56 -6.58 32.49
N SER A 301 16.65 -6.74 31.18
CA SER A 301 15.91 -5.87 30.25
C SER A 301 14.40 -5.96 30.43
N VAL A 302 13.83 -7.16 30.55
CA VAL A 302 12.40 -7.37 30.71
C VAL A 302 11.91 -6.84 32.05
N GLN A 303 12.67 -7.03 33.13
CA GLN A 303 12.37 -6.51 34.48
C GLN A 303 12.34 -4.97 34.50
N ASN A 304 13.10 -4.28 33.66
CA ASN A 304 13.07 -2.83 33.54
C ASN A 304 11.97 -2.35 32.58
N LEU A 305 11.72 -3.06 31.48
CA LEU A 305 10.70 -2.69 30.48
C LEU A 305 9.28 -2.73 31.03
N ILE A 306 8.90 -3.79 31.74
CA ILE A 306 7.53 -3.97 32.25
C ILE A 306 7.05 -2.81 33.14
N PRO A 307 7.77 -2.44 34.21
CA PRO A 307 7.34 -1.34 35.07
C PRO A 307 7.39 0.01 34.33
N ALA A 308 8.40 0.25 33.47
CA ALA A 308 8.51 1.49 32.71
C ALA A 308 7.32 1.68 31.76
N LEU A 309 6.93 0.65 31.00
CA LEU A 309 5.76 0.70 30.11
C LEU A 309 4.45 0.86 30.88
N THR A 310 4.31 0.16 32.02
CA THR A 310 3.14 0.28 32.90
C THR A 310 3.04 1.66 33.54
N GLN A 311 4.18 2.24 33.93
CA GLN A 311 4.20 3.59 34.51
C GLN A 311 3.83 4.64 33.47
N LEU A 312 4.26 4.50 32.21
CA LEU A 312 3.89 5.42 31.14
C LEU A 312 2.36 5.57 30.98
N THR A 313 1.62 4.48 31.13
CA THR A 313 0.13 4.55 31.03
C THR A 313 -0.50 5.41 32.12
N LYS A 314 0.19 5.65 33.23
CA LYS A 314 -0.28 6.48 34.34
C LYS A 314 0.13 7.96 34.21
N GLN A 315 1.06 8.25 33.29
CA GLN A 315 1.53 9.63 33.06
C GLN A 315 0.61 10.45 32.15
N PHE A 316 -0.26 9.76 31.41
CA PHE A 316 -1.18 10.40 30.47
C PHE A 316 -2.62 10.33 30.99
N ASP A 317 -3.27 11.47 31.06
CA ASP A 317 -4.68 11.56 31.40
C ASP A 317 -5.52 11.46 30.12
N PRO A 318 -6.43 10.47 29.99
CA PRO A 318 -7.32 10.35 28.84
C PRO A 318 -8.14 11.62 28.55
N ALA A 319 -8.38 12.46 29.54
CA ALA A 319 -9.08 13.74 29.36
C ALA A 319 -8.30 14.76 28.51
N GLN A 320 -7.00 14.56 28.32
CA GLN A 320 -6.15 15.39 27.45
C GLN A 320 -6.12 14.91 26.00
N PHE A 321 -6.79 13.78 25.68
CA PHE A 321 -6.82 13.22 24.34
C PHE A 321 -8.00 13.82 23.56
N GLU A 322 -7.70 14.47 22.46
CA GLU A 322 -8.70 14.94 21.49
C GLU A 322 -9.12 13.78 20.58
N GLU A 323 -10.39 13.44 20.57
CA GLU A 323 -10.92 12.27 19.82
C GLU A 323 -10.12 10.97 20.07
N GLY A 324 -9.58 10.79 21.28
CA GLY A 324 -8.78 9.63 21.64
C GLY A 324 -7.31 9.68 21.21
N ILE A 325 -6.81 10.83 20.78
CA ILE A 325 -5.44 11.04 20.30
C ILE A 325 -4.76 12.15 21.13
N TYR A 326 -3.55 11.89 21.59
CA TYR A 326 -2.65 12.85 22.21
C TYR A 326 -1.41 13.03 21.33
N ARG A 327 -1.24 14.19 20.73
CA ARG A 327 -0.13 14.50 19.84
C ARG A 327 0.98 15.26 20.55
N PHE A 328 2.21 15.00 20.15
CA PHE A 328 3.35 15.83 20.49
C PHE A 328 3.56 16.87 19.38
N GLU A 329 3.17 18.13 19.68
CA GLU A 329 3.30 19.23 18.73
C GLU A 329 4.75 19.35 18.22
N HIS A 330 4.91 19.60 16.93
CA HIS A 330 6.21 19.64 16.25
C HIS A 330 7.07 18.37 16.43
N GLY A 331 6.49 17.27 16.95
CA GLY A 331 7.21 16.05 17.31
C GLY A 331 8.09 16.20 18.56
N GLU A 332 7.99 17.28 19.30
CA GLU A 332 8.82 17.58 20.48
C GLU A 332 8.30 16.85 21.71
N LEU A 333 9.14 16.03 22.34
CA LEU A 333 8.78 15.30 23.55
C LEU A 333 9.15 16.11 24.80
N PRO A 334 8.38 16.01 25.90
CA PRO A 334 8.82 16.50 27.19
C PRO A 334 10.13 15.82 27.62
N THR A 335 11.02 16.53 28.29
CA THR A 335 12.37 16.03 28.70
C THR A 335 12.30 14.70 29.46
N TRP A 336 11.28 14.52 30.30
CA TRP A 336 11.12 13.26 31.04
C TRP A 336 10.83 12.09 30.10
N LEU A 337 10.01 12.29 29.05
CA LEU A 337 9.67 11.25 28.07
C LEU A 337 10.83 11.00 27.11
N GLU A 338 11.60 12.02 26.73
CA GLU A 338 12.83 11.81 25.95
C GLU A 338 13.82 10.91 26.67
N ASN A 339 14.05 11.15 27.96
CA ASN A 339 14.96 10.34 28.77
C ASN A 339 14.43 8.91 28.93
N GLN A 340 13.15 8.76 29.23
CA GLN A 340 12.51 7.44 29.32
C GLN A 340 12.52 6.68 27.98
N SER A 341 12.35 7.39 26.86
CA SER A 341 12.43 6.79 25.52
C SER A 341 13.83 6.25 25.21
N LYS A 342 14.89 6.94 25.66
CA LYS A 342 16.29 6.48 25.52
C LYS A 342 16.53 5.20 26.33
N GLU A 343 16.02 5.12 27.55
CA GLU A 343 16.11 3.91 28.38
C GLU A 343 15.32 2.75 27.77
N LEU A 344 14.08 2.99 27.36
CA LEU A 344 13.25 1.98 26.71
C LEU A 344 13.86 1.47 25.38
N LYS A 345 14.48 2.35 24.60
CA LYS A 345 15.27 1.97 23.41
C LYS A 345 16.42 1.03 23.78
N GLN A 346 17.18 1.35 24.84
CA GLN A 346 18.32 0.54 25.25
C GLN A 346 17.86 -0.85 25.71
N PHE A 347 16.87 -0.94 26.58
CA PHE A 347 16.36 -2.20 27.11
C PHE A 347 15.66 -3.05 26.04
N SER A 348 14.83 -2.44 25.18
CA SER A 348 14.14 -3.18 24.11
C SER A 348 15.12 -3.73 23.08
N LYS A 349 16.17 -2.96 22.71
CA LYS A 349 17.25 -3.43 21.83
C LYS A 349 18.05 -4.58 22.48
N LYS A 350 18.41 -4.45 23.75
CA LYS A 350 19.16 -5.46 24.52
C LYS A 350 18.33 -6.76 24.64
N ALA A 351 17.04 -6.63 24.96
CA ALA A 351 16.12 -7.77 25.02
C ALA A 351 16.01 -8.48 23.68
N ASN A 352 15.81 -7.73 22.59
CA ASN A 352 15.72 -8.28 21.24
C ASN A 352 16.99 -9.07 20.85
N GLN A 353 18.15 -8.49 21.06
CA GLN A 353 19.44 -9.16 20.79
C GLN A 353 19.61 -10.42 21.62
N SER A 354 19.23 -10.39 22.89
CA SER A 354 19.38 -11.54 23.82
C SER A 354 18.44 -12.68 23.44
N VAL A 355 17.17 -12.39 23.13
CA VAL A 355 16.20 -13.42 22.68
C VAL A 355 16.66 -14.05 21.37
N ALA A 356 17.13 -13.25 20.40
CA ALA A 356 17.64 -13.75 19.14
C ALA A 356 18.86 -14.69 19.35
N LYS A 357 19.78 -14.33 20.23
CA LYS A 357 20.94 -15.16 20.56
C LYS A 357 20.56 -16.46 21.26
N ILE A 358 19.57 -16.43 22.15
CA ILE A 358 19.06 -17.67 22.77
C ILE A 358 18.48 -18.59 21.69
N ALA A 359 17.70 -18.04 20.75
CA ALA A 359 17.16 -18.82 19.64
C ALA A 359 18.25 -19.41 18.75
N ASP A 360 19.31 -18.62 18.41
CA ASP A 360 20.45 -19.09 17.63
C ASP A 360 21.14 -20.28 18.34
N LEU A 361 21.41 -20.18 19.65
CA LEU A 361 22.06 -21.23 20.43
C LEU A 361 21.23 -22.53 20.48
N ILE A 362 19.90 -22.43 20.58
CA ILE A 362 19.02 -23.61 20.52
C ILE A 362 19.09 -24.24 19.12
N ALA A 363 19.03 -23.43 18.07
CA ALA A 363 19.09 -23.91 16.69
C ALA A 363 20.43 -24.56 16.35
N GLU A 364 21.55 -24.03 16.86
CA GLU A 364 22.88 -24.66 16.75
C GLU A 364 22.89 -26.09 17.34
N ARG A 365 22.36 -26.27 18.55
CA ARG A 365 22.29 -27.60 19.18
C ARG A 365 21.45 -28.61 18.40
N VAL A 366 20.38 -28.14 17.76
CA VAL A 366 19.57 -29.00 16.85
C VAL A 366 20.39 -29.40 15.62
N LYS A 367 21.12 -28.43 15.03
CA LYS A 367 21.97 -28.66 13.87
C LYS A 367 23.09 -29.64 14.15
N ASP A 368 23.68 -29.54 15.34
CA ASP A 368 24.81 -30.40 15.80
C ASP A 368 24.34 -31.78 16.32
N GLY A 369 23.01 -32.03 16.34
CA GLY A 369 22.41 -33.29 16.76
C GLY A 369 22.38 -33.50 18.30
N GLU A 370 22.69 -32.46 19.06
CA GLU A 370 22.69 -32.51 20.55
C GLU A 370 21.29 -32.34 21.15
N LEU A 371 20.34 -31.74 20.39
CA LEU A 371 18.99 -31.52 20.82
C LEU A 371 18.03 -32.03 19.73
N ALA A 372 17.07 -32.85 20.15
CA ALA A 372 16.05 -33.33 19.21
C ALA A 372 15.16 -32.20 18.69
N ALA A 373 14.97 -32.08 17.37
CA ALA A 373 14.19 -31.03 16.71
C ALA A 373 12.79 -30.90 17.32
N ARG A 374 12.09 -32.01 17.56
CA ARG A 374 10.76 -32.05 18.19
C ARG A 374 10.64 -31.35 19.55
N LEU A 375 11.74 -31.19 20.27
CA LEU A 375 11.77 -30.49 21.56
C LEU A 375 12.08 -28.99 21.36
N ALA A 376 12.88 -28.66 20.35
CA ALA A 376 13.33 -27.32 20.07
C ALA A 376 12.32 -26.50 19.26
N GLU A 377 11.66 -27.10 18.27
CA GLU A 377 10.77 -26.40 17.32
C GLU A 377 9.64 -25.60 17.98
N PRO A 378 8.90 -26.12 18.99
CA PRO A 378 7.89 -25.32 19.69
C PRO A 378 8.48 -24.11 20.42
N ALA A 379 9.66 -24.27 21.03
CA ALA A 379 10.36 -23.19 21.74
C ALA A 379 10.88 -22.13 20.75
N LEU A 380 11.45 -22.56 19.62
CA LEU A 380 11.92 -21.64 18.57
C LEU A 380 10.76 -20.89 17.93
N ALA A 381 9.60 -21.52 17.76
CA ALA A 381 8.40 -20.84 17.27
C ALA A 381 7.90 -19.77 18.26
N GLU A 382 7.88 -20.09 19.55
CA GLU A 382 7.53 -19.16 20.62
C GLU A 382 8.54 -18.00 20.72
N LEU A 383 9.84 -18.29 20.65
CA LEU A 383 10.90 -17.27 20.61
C LEU A 383 10.77 -16.37 19.39
N GLY A 384 10.48 -16.94 18.23
CA GLY A 384 10.24 -16.17 17.00
C GLY A 384 9.13 -15.13 17.15
N PHE A 385 8.05 -15.47 17.80
CA PHE A 385 6.96 -14.56 18.14
C PHE A 385 7.44 -13.40 19.05
N TYR A 386 8.26 -13.69 20.07
CA TYR A 386 8.79 -12.64 20.93
C TYR A 386 9.83 -11.78 20.21
N ILE A 387 10.69 -12.36 19.37
CA ILE A 387 11.67 -11.61 18.58
C ILE A 387 10.97 -10.58 17.71
N GLN A 388 9.94 -10.97 16.98
CA GLN A 388 9.18 -10.04 16.12
C GLN A 388 8.57 -8.88 16.91
N ARG A 389 8.00 -9.16 18.08
CA ARG A 389 7.42 -8.14 18.95
C ARG A 389 8.47 -7.21 19.54
N LEU A 390 9.62 -7.76 19.94
CA LEU A 390 10.75 -6.98 20.45
C LEU A 390 11.39 -6.14 19.34
N GLU A 391 11.50 -6.64 18.10
CA GLU A 391 11.94 -5.83 16.94
C GLU A 391 11.06 -4.59 16.79
N ASN A 392 9.73 -4.78 16.78
CA ASN A 392 8.79 -3.66 16.66
C ASN A 392 8.86 -2.70 17.87
N LEU A 393 8.92 -3.23 19.09
CA LEU A 393 9.04 -2.42 20.31
C LEU A 393 10.34 -1.61 20.31
N ALA A 394 11.46 -2.23 19.89
CA ALA A 394 12.75 -1.56 19.77
C ALA A 394 12.71 -0.45 18.70
N GLN A 395 11.99 -0.66 17.59
CA GLN A 395 11.82 0.34 16.54
C GLN A 395 10.99 1.54 17.03
N VAL A 396 9.89 1.30 17.75
CA VAL A 396 9.09 2.38 18.35
C VAL A 396 9.96 3.26 19.23
N TRP A 397 10.69 2.66 20.19
CA TRP A 397 11.51 3.42 21.12
C TRP A 397 12.77 3.99 20.49
N HIS A 398 13.26 3.38 19.40
CA HIS A 398 14.31 4.00 18.59
C HIS A 398 13.86 5.31 17.98
N LEU A 399 12.69 5.33 17.33
CA LEU A 399 12.12 6.52 16.71
C LEU A 399 11.65 7.56 17.76
N MET A 400 11.09 7.10 18.90
CA MET A 400 10.71 8.00 19.99
C MET A 400 11.93 8.71 20.59
N ALA A 401 13.06 8.00 20.75
CA ALA A 401 14.30 8.54 21.30
C ALA A 401 15.16 9.30 20.28
N GLU A 402 14.78 9.36 19.02
CA GLU A 402 15.51 10.13 18.02
C GLU A 402 15.37 11.62 18.32
N PRO A 403 16.47 12.38 18.42
CA PRO A 403 16.39 13.81 18.70
C PRO A 403 15.64 14.55 17.60
N THR A 404 14.93 15.61 17.96
CA THR A 404 14.31 16.49 16.95
C THR A 404 15.39 17.07 16.05
N ARG A 405 15.27 16.90 14.76
CA ARG A 405 16.26 17.33 13.78
C ARG A 405 16.26 18.83 13.67
N GLU A 406 17.42 19.46 13.76
CA GLU A 406 17.57 20.91 13.51
C GLU A 406 17.24 21.28 12.07
N LYS A 407 17.59 20.38 11.13
CA LYS A 407 17.32 20.54 9.69
C LYS A 407 16.54 19.32 9.18
N GLY A 408 15.47 19.57 8.45
CA GLY A 408 14.60 18.51 7.90
C GLY A 408 13.26 18.43 8.62
N ALA A 409 12.41 17.49 8.19
CA ALA A 409 11.11 17.26 8.79
C ALA A 409 11.24 16.49 10.10
N PRO A 410 10.49 16.86 11.15
CA PRO A 410 10.43 16.10 12.39
C PRO A 410 9.73 14.76 12.18
N LEU A 411 9.77 13.91 13.21
CA LEU A 411 8.91 12.74 13.29
C LEU A 411 7.55 13.16 13.88
N ALA A 412 6.45 12.70 13.30
CA ALA A 412 5.16 12.74 13.95
C ALA A 412 5.15 11.72 15.09
N ARG A 413 4.81 12.15 16.31
CA ARG A 413 4.74 11.32 17.50
C ARG A 413 3.41 11.54 18.21
N TRP A 414 2.75 10.46 18.60
CA TRP A 414 1.45 10.53 19.26
C TRP A 414 1.14 9.30 20.08
N LEU A 415 0.12 9.41 20.92
CA LEU A 415 -0.53 8.29 21.59
C LEU A 415 -1.99 8.22 21.15
N GLU A 416 -2.51 7.02 21.07
CA GLU A 416 -3.93 6.75 20.83
C GLU A 416 -4.49 5.89 21.97
N THR A 417 -5.74 6.13 22.34
CA THR A 417 -6.45 5.22 23.24
C THR A 417 -6.67 3.88 22.53
N HIS A 418 -6.36 2.79 23.23
CA HIS A 418 -6.55 1.46 22.63
C HIS A 418 -8.04 1.15 22.48
N PRO A 419 -8.53 0.74 21.28
CA PRO A 419 -9.96 0.57 21.04
C PRO A 419 -10.60 -0.54 21.89
N ASP A 420 -9.85 -1.60 22.22
CA ASP A 420 -10.39 -2.80 22.89
C ASP A 420 -9.87 -2.98 24.33
N ARG A 421 -9.02 -2.06 24.83
CA ARG A 421 -8.41 -2.18 26.17
C ARG A 421 -8.48 -0.86 26.92
N GLU A 422 -9.36 -0.80 27.89
CA GLU A 422 -9.53 0.38 28.72
C GLU A 422 -8.23 0.77 29.47
N GLY A 423 -7.88 2.05 29.40
CA GLY A 423 -6.68 2.60 30.03
C GLY A 423 -5.36 2.10 29.45
N ASP A 424 -5.36 1.54 28.23
CA ASP A 424 -4.17 1.25 27.44
C ASP A 424 -4.00 2.31 26.34
N PHE A 425 -2.75 2.59 25.98
CA PHE A 425 -2.40 3.52 24.92
C PHE A 425 -1.49 2.86 23.89
N ILE A 426 -1.69 3.24 22.63
CA ILE A 426 -0.79 2.86 21.53
C ILE A 426 0.14 4.05 21.29
N VAL A 427 1.43 3.85 21.50
CA VAL A 427 2.48 4.80 21.10
C VAL A 427 2.78 4.60 19.64
N SER A 428 2.75 5.68 18.86
CA SER A 428 2.95 5.65 17.42
C SER A 428 3.93 6.74 16.98
N VAL A 429 4.78 6.39 16.02
CA VAL A 429 5.76 7.30 15.42
C VAL A 429 5.80 7.11 13.91
N SER A 430 5.82 8.21 13.17
CA SER A 430 5.90 8.20 11.71
C SER A 430 6.80 9.31 11.19
N PRO A 431 7.67 9.06 10.20
CA PRO A 431 8.37 10.13 9.50
C PRO A 431 7.38 10.95 8.66
N LEU A 432 7.59 12.25 8.59
CA LEU A 432 6.84 13.13 7.69
C LEU A 432 7.35 13.04 6.24
N GLU A 433 8.66 12.97 6.09
CA GLU A 433 9.34 12.88 4.80
C GLU A 433 10.17 11.59 4.74
N ILE A 434 9.98 10.82 3.66
CA ILE A 434 10.67 9.54 3.43
C ILE A 434 11.61 9.59 2.22
N GLY A 435 11.69 10.74 1.56
CA GLY A 435 12.41 10.88 0.29
C GLY A 435 13.89 10.55 0.40
N TRP A 436 14.54 10.95 1.49
CA TRP A 436 15.94 10.62 1.73
C TRP A 436 16.19 9.11 1.86
N GLN A 437 15.29 8.40 2.54
CA GLN A 437 15.38 6.94 2.68
C GLN A 437 15.23 6.24 1.34
N LEU A 438 14.24 6.64 0.53
CA LEU A 438 14.05 6.10 -0.81
C LEU A 438 15.25 6.39 -1.72
N ASP A 439 15.86 7.57 -1.60
CA ASP A 439 17.07 7.88 -2.35
C ASP A 439 18.21 6.93 -1.98
N GLN A 440 18.52 6.79 -0.69
CA GLN A 440 19.61 5.93 -0.21
C GLN A 440 19.38 4.45 -0.47
N GLN A 441 18.14 4.00 -0.40
CA GLN A 441 17.80 2.58 -0.52
C GLN A 441 17.57 2.14 -1.96
N ILE A 442 17.05 3.02 -2.82
CA ILE A 442 16.61 2.64 -4.17
C ILE A 442 17.20 3.54 -5.25
N TRP A 443 16.95 4.88 -5.23
CA TRP A 443 17.21 5.72 -6.38
C TRP A 443 18.70 5.84 -6.70
N SER A 444 19.53 6.04 -5.69
CA SER A 444 21.00 6.16 -5.86
C SER A 444 21.70 4.82 -6.16
N ARG A 445 21.01 3.68 -5.99
CA ARG A 445 21.58 2.35 -6.13
C ARG A 445 21.14 1.60 -7.37
N CYS A 446 19.90 1.80 -7.81
CA CYS A 446 19.33 1.01 -8.91
C CYS A 446 19.94 1.38 -10.29
N ILE A 447 19.88 0.43 -11.21
CA ILE A 447 20.27 0.65 -12.62
C ILE A 447 19.44 1.76 -13.25
N GLY A 448 18.15 1.82 -12.91
CA GLY A 448 17.22 2.83 -13.33
C GLY A 448 15.81 2.55 -12.82
N ALA A 449 14.98 3.57 -12.83
CA ALA A 449 13.60 3.47 -12.35
C ALA A 449 12.61 4.15 -13.29
N VAL A 450 11.45 3.52 -13.45
CA VAL A 450 10.29 4.07 -14.15
C VAL A 450 9.14 4.17 -13.18
N LEU A 451 8.72 5.39 -12.87
CA LEU A 451 7.57 5.66 -12.01
C LEU A 451 6.42 6.11 -12.90
N VAL A 452 5.37 5.32 -13.00
CA VAL A 452 4.26 5.58 -13.92
C VAL A 452 2.93 5.50 -13.18
N SER A 453 2.03 6.44 -13.49
CA SER A 453 0.64 6.42 -13.03
C SER A 453 -0.24 7.25 -13.96
N ALA A 454 -1.55 7.10 -13.83
CA ALA A 454 -2.51 7.97 -14.51
C ALA A 454 -2.58 9.38 -13.88
N THR A 455 -2.17 9.51 -12.62
CA THR A 455 -2.27 10.74 -11.81
C THR A 455 -1.00 10.92 -10.99
N MET A 456 0.02 11.50 -11.60
CA MET A 456 1.30 11.82 -10.94
C MET A 456 1.42 13.29 -10.57
N ARG A 457 0.88 14.14 -11.43
CA ARG A 457 0.91 15.58 -11.24
C ARG A 457 -0.19 16.05 -10.30
N ALA A 458 0.13 17.04 -9.50
CA ALA A 458 -0.83 17.85 -8.78
C ALA A 458 -0.75 19.28 -9.32
N LEU A 459 -1.88 19.89 -9.68
CA LEU A 459 -1.94 21.21 -10.31
C LEU A 459 -0.99 21.33 -11.52
N ASN A 460 -0.97 20.33 -12.38
CA ASN A 460 -0.12 20.20 -13.56
C ASN A 460 1.41 20.14 -13.30
N SER A 461 1.85 19.91 -12.06
CA SER A 461 3.27 19.85 -11.68
C SER A 461 3.63 18.50 -11.04
N PHE A 462 4.81 17.96 -11.37
CA PHE A 462 5.39 16.78 -10.71
C PHE A 462 6.00 17.09 -9.35
N HIS A 463 6.22 18.36 -9.03
CA HIS A 463 6.95 18.80 -7.84
C HIS A 463 6.45 18.17 -6.54
N TYR A 464 5.12 18.12 -6.36
CA TYR A 464 4.52 17.55 -5.15
C TYR A 464 4.86 16.07 -4.98
N PHE A 465 4.76 15.27 -6.03
CA PHE A 465 5.13 13.86 -6.00
C PHE A 465 6.63 13.66 -5.79
N CYS A 466 7.46 14.40 -6.54
CA CYS A 466 8.92 14.29 -6.45
C CYS A 466 9.42 14.60 -5.05
N HIS A 467 8.87 15.64 -4.41
CA HIS A 467 9.20 15.97 -3.02
C HIS A 467 8.87 14.82 -2.06
N GLN A 468 7.72 14.17 -2.24
CA GLN A 468 7.31 13.06 -1.39
C GLN A 468 8.22 11.82 -1.52
N VAL A 469 8.78 11.55 -2.70
CA VAL A 469 9.62 10.38 -2.96
C VAL A 469 11.11 10.69 -3.01
N GLY A 470 11.52 11.93 -2.78
CA GLY A 470 12.94 12.33 -2.76
C GLY A 470 13.63 12.33 -4.13
N ILE A 471 12.86 12.52 -5.20
CA ILE A 471 13.42 12.65 -6.54
C ILE A 471 13.70 14.14 -6.84
N ASP A 472 14.93 14.46 -7.22
CA ASP A 472 15.29 15.83 -7.61
C ASP A 472 14.60 16.20 -8.93
N GLY A 473 13.77 17.24 -8.87
CA GLY A 473 13.04 17.76 -10.03
C GLY A 473 13.84 18.71 -10.92
N LYS A 474 15.11 18.96 -10.60
CA LYS A 474 15.94 19.87 -11.39
C LYS A 474 16.40 19.23 -12.70
N PRO A 475 16.44 19.97 -13.82
CA PRO A 475 16.86 19.43 -15.12
C PRO A 475 18.25 18.79 -15.10
N GLU A 476 19.19 19.36 -14.34
CA GLU A 476 20.55 18.88 -14.20
C GLU A 476 20.68 17.55 -13.46
N SER A 477 19.67 17.14 -12.72
CA SER A 477 19.67 15.84 -12.02
C SER A 477 19.67 14.64 -12.97
N GLY A 478 19.24 14.87 -14.21
CA GLY A 478 19.09 13.79 -15.22
C GLY A 478 17.75 13.07 -15.18
N THR A 479 16.91 13.32 -14.18
CA THR A 479 15.54 12.76 -14.11
C THR A 479 14.70 13.28 -15.28
N GLN A 480 14.00 12.38 -15.95
CA GLN A 480 13.11 12.73 -17.05
C GLN A 480 11.66 12.82 -16.56
N PHE A 481 10.91 13.79 -17.06
CA PHE A 481 9.50 14.01 -16.74
C PHE A 481 8.65 13.94 -18.00
N LEU A 482 7.60 13.15 -17.97
CA LEU A 482 6.75 12.95 -19.12
C LEU A 482 5.28 13.02 -18.72
N ALA A 483 4.51 13.92 -19.33
CA ALA A 483 3.07 14.01 -19.17
C ALA A 483 2.38 13.70 -20.50
N LEU A 484 1.63 12.62 -20.55
CA LEU A 484 0.89 12.14 -21.71
C LEU A 484 -0.60 12.21 -21.45
N ALA A 485 -1.32 12.99 -22.25
CA ALA A 485 -2.75 13.05 -22.18
C ALA A 485 -3.40 11.72 -22.57
N SER A 486 -4.52 11.41 -21.96
CA SER A 486 -5.38 10.30 -22.37
C SER A 486 -5.77 10.42 -23.86
N PRO A 487 -5.90 9.32 -24.59
CA PRO A 487 -6.31 9.33 -26.01
C PRO A 487 -7.80 9.66 -26.23
N PHE A 488 -8.57 9.81 -25.16
CA PHE A 488 -10.00 10.07 -25.24
C PHE A 488 -10.30 11.52 -25.67
N ASP A 489 -11.31 11.69 -26.51
CA ASP A 489 -11.75 13.01 -26.99
C ASP A 489 -12.68 13.68 -25.98
N TYR A 490 -12.10 14.16 -24.89
CA TYR A 490 -12.84 14.83 -23.80
C TYR A 490 -13.67 16.03 -24.27
N GLN A 491 -13.24 16.74 -25.31
CA GLN A 491 -13.95 17.95 -25.80
C GLN A 491 -15.28 17.61 -26.47
N ASN A 492 -15.35 16.48 -27.17
CA ASN A 492 -16.54 16.09 -27.89
C ASN A 492 -17.40 15.05 -27.15
N GLN A 493 -16.77 14.27 -26.25
CA GLN A 493 -17.42 13.15 -25.55
C GLN A 493 -17.85 13.47 -24.14
N ALA A 494 -17.29 14.50 -23.52
CA ALA A 494 -17.56 14.77 -22.10
C ALA A 494 -17.72 16.26 -21.79
N GLU A 495 -18.75 16.59 -21.00
CA GLU A 495 -19.02 17.94 -20.53
C GLU A 495 -18.66 18.07 -19.04
N LEU A 496 -17.99 19.16 -18.67
CA LEU A 496 -17.81 19.59 -17.30
C LEU A 496 -18.76 20.75 -17.00
N LEU A 497 -19.73 20.52 -16.13
CA LEU A 497 -20.65 21.53 -15.63
C LEU A 497 -20.25 21.97 -14.21
N ILE A 498 -20.05 23.25 -14.03
CA ILE A 498 -19.90 23.89 -12.71
C ILE A 498 -21.03 24.90 -12.58
N PRO A 499 -22.13 24.54 -11.91
CA PRO A 499 -23.28 25.43 -11.81
C PRO A 499 -23.06 26.53 -10.77
N ALA A 500 -23.80 27.62 -10.91
CA ALA A 500 -23.86 28.69 -9.92
C ALA A 500 -24.51 28.18 -8.62
N MET A 501 -23.69 27.90 -7.60
CA MET A 501 -24.15 27.41 -6.31
C MET A 501 -24.42 28.55 -5.34
N LYS A 502 -25.58 28.52 -4.67
CA LYS A 502 -25.97 29.56 -3.70
C LYS A 502 -25.08 29.57 -2.46
N TYR A 503 -24.72 28.40 -1.95
CA TYR A 503 -23.93 28.25 -0.72
C TYR A 503 -22.57 27.59 -0.98
N GLU A 504 -21.57 27.97 -0.16
CA GLU A 504 -20.32 27.21 -0.05
C GLU A 504 -20.54 25.93 0.78
N PRO A 505 -19.76 24.85 0.57
CA PRO A 505 -19.88 23.59 1.34
C PRO A 505 -19.73 23.71 2.85
N SER A 506 -19.13 24.79 3.33
CA SER A 506 -18.99 25.10 4.77
C SER A 506 -20.23 25.77 5.41
N ALA A 507 -21.18 26.22 4.59
CA ALA A 507 -22.38 26.85 5.10
C ALA A 507 -23.34 25.82 5.72
N PRO A 508 -23.98 26.12 6.87
CA PRO A 508 -24.89 25.18 7.52
C PRO A 508 -26.06 24.74 6.61
N GLN A 509 -26.50 25.61 5.72
CA GLN A 509 -27.60 25.36 4.79
C GLN A 509 -27.20 24.52 3.57
N PHE A 510 -25.92 24.19 3.40
CA PHE A 510 -25.44 23.54 2.19
C PHE A 510 -26.07 22.16 1.95
N THR A 511 -26.22 21.36 3.01
CA THR A 511 -26.77 20.00 2.86
C THR A 511 -28.25 20.03 2.49
N GLU A 512 -29.06 20.94 3.08
CA GLU A 512 -30.46 21.11 2.71
C GLU A 512 -30.59 21.61 1.27
N TYR A 513 -29.77 22.57 0.89
CA TYR A 513 -29.73 23.07 -0.48
C TYR A 513 -29.29 21.98 -1.47
N LEU A 514 -28.34 21.14 -1.09
CA LEU A 514 -27.89 20.01 -1.91
C LEU A 514 -29.04 19.00 -2.13
N ILE A 515 -29.84 18.70 -1.11
CA ILE A 515 -31.03 17.83 -1.21
C ILE A 515 -32.03 18.42 -2.23
N GLU A 516 -32.26 19.73 -2.20
CA GLU A 516 -33.17 20.40 -3.12
C GLU A 516 -32.70 20.34 -4.59
N ILE A 517 -31.38 20.54 -4.82
CA ILE A 517 -30.89 20.73 -6.19
C ILE A 517 -30.36 19.45 -6.84
N LEU A 518 -29.87 18.47 -6.07
CA LEU A 518 -29.21 17.29 -6.59
C LEU A 518 -30.06 16.54 -7.64
N PRO A 519 -31.38 16.35 -7.47
CA PRO A 519 -32.23 15.70 -8.47
C PRO A 519 -32.23 16.38 -9.83
N LYS A 520 -31.91 17.68 -9.92
CA LYS A 520 -31.84 18.45 -11.18
C LYS A 520 -30.61 18.10 -12.02
N TYR A 521 -29.55 17.55 -11.36
CA TYR A 521 -28.31 17.19 -12.01
C TYR A 521 -28.16 15.67 -12.25
N LEU A 522 -29.18 14.88 -11.88
CA LEU A 522 -29.28 13.47 -12.22
C LEU A 522 -30.06 13.30 -13.54
N GLU A 523 -29.61 12.32 -14.32
CA GLU A 523 -30.20 12.06 -15.64
C GLU A 523 -31.08 10.81 -15.60
N ASP A 524 -32.31 10.94 -16.15
CA ASP A 524 -33.24 9.83 -16.27
C ASP A 524 -32.78 8.81 -17.32
N LYS A 525 -33.10 7.53 -17.10
CA LYS A 525 -32.69 6.38 -17.94
C LYS A 525 -31.18 6.23 -18.14
N LYS A 526 -30.38 6.78 -17.22
CA LYS A 526 -28.92 6.72 -17.23
C LYS A 526 -28.36 6.20 -15.93
N ALA A 527 -27.06 5.85 -16.00
CA ALA A 527 -26.25 5.50 -14.87
C ALA A 527 -25.64 6.76 -14.24
N ASN A 528 -26.05 7.06 -13.01
CA ASN A 528 -25.61 8.21 -12.24
C ASN A 528 -24.72 7.77 -11.08
N LEU A 529 -23.57 8.40 -10.90
CA LEU A 529 -22.71 8.26 -9.72
C LEU A 529 -22.59 9.60 -9.02
N VAL A 530 -22.93 9.64 -7.73
CA VAL A 530 -22.80 10.84 -6.90
C VAL A 530 -21.71 10.57 -5.85
N LEU A 531 -20.67 11.41 -5.87
CA LEU A 531 -19.54 11.30 -4.93
C LEU A 531 -19.65 12.36 -3.83
N PHE A 532 -19.69 11.87 -2.61
CA PHE A 532 -19.69 12.66 -1.39
C PHE A 532 -18.31 12.66 -0.73
N SER A 533 -18.00 13.66 0.05
CA SER A 533 -16.76 13.70 0.82
C SER A 533 -16.92 13.16 2.25
N SER A 534 -18.14 12.87 2.71
CA SER A 534 -18.40 12.25 4.02
C SER A 534 -19.60 11.29 3.98
N TYR A 535 -19.51 10.23 4.75
CA TYR A 535 -20.61 9.28 4.94
C TYR A 535 -21.84 9.92 5.56
N TRP A 536 -21.64 10.81 6.52
CA TRP A 536 -22.73 11.52 7.17
C TRP A 536 -23.61 12.28 6.15
N GLN A 537 -22.99 13.10 5.30
CA GLN A 537 -23.72 13.87 4.29
C GLN A 537 -24.37 12.95 3.24
N MET A 538 -23.68 11.89 2.82
CA MET A 538 -24.20 10.89 1.89
C MET A 538 -25.48 10.25 2.43
N ASN A 539 -25.48 9.81 3.69
CA ASN A 539 -26.63 9.15 4.30
C ASN A 539 -27.81 10.11 4.51
N GLN A 540 -27.55 11.35 4.95
CA GLN A 540 -28.60 12.36 5.08
C GLN A 540 -29.29 12.67 3.75
N VAL A 541 -28.51 12.86 2.68
CA VAL A 541 -29.06 13.13 1.34
C VAL A 541 -29.80 11.89 0.81
N ALA A 542 -29.28 10.68 1.04
CA ALA A 542 -29.93 9.45 0.62
C ALA A 542 -31.29 9.25 1.30
N GLU A 543 -31.34 9.42 2.61
CA GLU A 543 -32.59 9.32 3.39
C GLU A 543 -33.63 10.34 2.90
N ALA A 544 -33.26 11.59 2.75
CA ALA A 544 -34.14 12.66 2.31
C ALA A 544 -34.70 12.46 0.88
N LEU A 545 -33.88 11.95 -0.04
CA LEU A 545 -34.25 11.77 -1.45
C LEU A 545 -34.86 10.40 -1.79
N SER A 546 -34.79 9.42 -0.88
CA SER A 546 -35.27 8.06 -1.12
C SER A 546 -36.71 8.01 -1.63
N SER A 547 -37.64 8.70 -0.97
CA SER A 547 -39.06 8.75 -1.35
C SER A 547 -39.29 9.42 -2.72
N GLU A 548 -38.52 10.45 -3.05
CA GLU A 548 -38.59 11.12 -4.33
C GLU A 548 -38.09 10.25 -5.48
N PHE A 549 -36.95 9.55 -5.26
CA PHE A 549 -36.39 8.65 -6.27
C PHE A 549 -37.31 7.47 -6.56
N ILE A 550 -37.94 6.90 -5.54
CA ILE A 550 -38.96 5.86 -5.72
C ILE A 550 -40.14 6.38 -6.59
N LYS A 551 -40.64 7.59 -6.32
CA LYS A 551 -41.73 8.18 -7.11
C LYS A 551 -41.33 8.41 -8.57
N ARG A 552 -40.06 8.72 -8.83
CA ARG A 552 -39.50 8.88 -10.18
C ARG A 552 -39.15 7.55 -10.86
N GLY A 553 -39.24 6.42 -10.15
CA GLY A 553 -38.82 5.10 -10.65
C GLY A 553 -37.29 4.95 -10.73
N TRP A 554 -36.54 5.74 -10.00
CA TRP A 554 -35.09 5.71 -9.92
C TRP A 554 -34.64 4.75 -8.82
N ALA A 555 -33.66 3.92 -9.13
CA ALA A 555 -33.13 2.94 -8.18
C ALA A 555 -31.86 3.49 -7.49
N LEU A 556 -32.02 3.87 -6.22
CA LEU A 556 -30.90 4.32 -5.39
C LEU A 556 -30.18 3.12 -4.79
N GLN A 557 -28.85 3.16 -4.82
CA GLN A 557 -27.94 2.26 -4.10
C GLN A 557 -26.92 3.09 -3.35
N VAL A 558 -26.76 2.81 -2.07
CA VAL A 558 -25.89 3.58 -1.18
C VAL A 558 -24.72 2.71 -0.69
N GLN A 559 -23.52 3.24 -0.73
CA GLN A 559 -22.34 2.58 -0.18
C GLN A 559 -22.55 2.26 1.29
N GLY A 560 -22.30 0.99 1.67
CA GLY A 560 -22.45 0.50 3.04
C GLY A 560 -23.76 -0.26 3.31
N GLU A 561 -24.78 -0.14 2.47
CA GLU A 561 -26.03 -0.91 2.62
C GLU A 561 -25.86 -2.40 2.24
N SER A 562 -24.93 -2.69 1.34
CA SER A 562 -24.57 -4.06 0.96
C SER A 562 -23.12 -4.12 0.48
N SER A 563 -22.64 -5.35 0.18
CA SER A 563 -21.28 -5.49 -0.34
C SER A 563 -21.11 -4.74 -1.67
N ARG A 564 -19.89 -4.21 -1.91
CA ARG A 564 -19.56 -3.51 -3.15
C ARG A 564 -19.92 -4.32 -4.41
N GLN A 565 -19.65 -5.63 -4.37
CA GLN A 565 -19.95 -6.52 -5.50
C GLN A 565 -21.46 -6.63 -5.75
N GLU A 566 -22.26 -6.67 -4.70
CA GLU A 566 -23.70 -6.72 -4.82
C GLU A 566 -24.29 -5.42 -5.35
N ILE A 567 -23.81 -4.27 -4.88
CA ILE A 567 -24.18 -2.95 -5.39
C ILE A 567 -23.89 -2.88 -6.90
N LEU A 568 -22.69 -3.27 -7.33
CA LEU A 568 -22.31 -3.23 -8.74
C LEU A 568 -23.12 -4.21 -9.60
N LYS A 569 -23.44 -5.38 -9.08
CA LYS A 569 -24.30 -6.37 -9.76
C LYS A 569 -25.73 -5.83 -9.97
N LYS A 570 -26.31 -5.19 -8.95
CA LYS A 570 -27.62 -4.54 -9.03
C LYS A 570 -27.59 -3.37 -10.03
N HIS A 571 -26.57 -2.52 -9.94
CA HIS A 571 -26.36 -1.40 -10.85
C HIS A 571 -26.32 -1.86 -12.31
N LYS A 572 -25.48 -2.82 -12.63
CA LYS A 572 -25.35 -3.39 -13.98
C LYS A 572 -26.69 -3.92 -14.50
N LYS A 573 -27.42 -4.68 -13.69
CA LYS A 573 -28.75 -5.21 -14.07
C LYS A 573 -29.76 -4.10 -14.36
N LEU A 574 -29.73 -3.00 -13.61
CA LEU A 574 -30.62 -1.85 -13.83
C LEU A 574 -30.32 -1.16 -15.16
N VAL A 575 -29.04 -0.92 -15.44
CA VAL A 575 -28.59 -0.30 -16.70
C VAL A 575 -28.97 -1.19 -17.90
N GLU A 576 -28.70 -2.49 -17.82
CA GLU A 576 -29.09 -3.47 -18.86
C GLU A 576 -30.59 -3.51 -19.12
N THR A 577 -31.42 -3.11 -18.16
CA THR A 577 -32.88 -3.03 -18.28
C THR A 577 -33.39 -1.61 -18.56
N TYR A 578 -32.51 -0.69 -18.95
CA TYR A 578 -32.81 0.72 -19.24
C TYR A 578 -33.52 1.46 -18.10
N LYS A 579 -33.20 1.10 -16.86
CA LYS A 579 -33.69 1.79 -15.66
C LYS A 579 -32.67 2.80 -15.17
N THR A 580 -33.16 3.90 -14.63
CA THR A 580 -32.27 4.87 -13.96
C THR A 580 -31.66 4.25 -12.73
N SER A 581 -30.33 4.18 -12.71
CA SER A 581 -29.55 3.73 -11.55
C SER A 581 -28.78 4.89 -10.97
N VAL A 582 -28.92 5.10 -9.67
CA VAL A 582 -28.23 6.15 -8.92
C VAL A 582 -27.36 5.49 -7.85
N LEU A 583 -26.04 5.66 -7.97
CA LEU A 583 -25.07 5.19 -6.99
C LEU A 583 -24.64 6.37 -6.12
N PHE A 584 -24.76 6.24 -4.81
CA PHE A 584 -24.16 7.14 -3.83
C PHE A 584 -22.95 6.51 -3.20
N GLY A 585 -21.81 7.22 -3.22
CA GLY A 585 -20.57 6.74 -2.63
C GLY A 585 -19.63 7.87 -2.25
N THR A 586 -18.56 7.49 -1.54
CA THR A 586 -17.46 8.39 -1.22
C THR A 586 -16.29 8.20 -2.19
N GLY A 587 -15.23 9.00 -2.07
CA GLY A 587 -14.02 8.86 -2.88
C GLY A 587 -13.45 7.45 -2.83
N SER A 588 -13.39 6.82 -1.65
CA SER A 588 -12.90 5.45 -1.47
C SER A 588 -13.77 4.39 -2.18
N PHE A 589 -15.06 4.64 -2.32
CA PHE A 589 -15.93 3.77 -3.11
C PHE A 589 -15.61 3.86 -4.60
N SER A 590 -15.29 5.07 -5.08
CA SER A 590 -14.95 5.28 -6.49
C SER A 590 -13.58 4.69 -6.86
N GLU A 591 -12.66 4.55 -5.91
CA GLU A 591 -11.35 3.92 -6.15
C GLU A 591 -11.53 2.45 -6.59
N GLY A 592 -10.97 2.11 -7.75
CA GLY A 592 -11.08 0.77 -8.33
C GLY A 592 -12.46 0.38 -8.89
N LEU A 593 -13.42 1.34 -9.05
CA LEU A 593 -14.60 1.10 -9.85
C LEU A 593 -14.22 1.11 -11.34
N ASP A 594 -14.68 0.09 -12.05
CA ASP A 594 -14.62 0.01 -13.51
C ASP A 594 -16.03 -0.04 -14.07
N LEU A 595 -16.51 1.12 -14.56
CA LEU A 595 -17.86 1.32 -15.06
C LEU A 595 -17.78 1.85 -16.50
N PRO A 596 -17.42 1.01 -17.49
CA PRO A 596 -17.27 1.45 -18.87
C PRO A 596 -18.62 1.62 -19.58
N GLY A 597 -18.68 2.55 -20.52
CA GLY A 597 -19.83 2.78 -21.37
C GLY A 597 -21.07 3.25 -20.59
N GLU A 598 -22.21 2.66 -20.90
CA GLU A 598 -23.50 2.98 -20.30
C GLU A 598 -23.55 2.75 -18.76
N LEU A 599 -22.54 2.10 -18.18
CA LEU A 599 -22.46 1.91 -16.72
C LEU A 599 -22.08 3.19 -15.95
N LEU A 600 -21.61 4.25 -16.63
CA LEU A 600 -21.41 5.57 -16.04
C LEU A 600 -21.48 6.66 -17.13
N GLU A 601 -22.56 7.38 -17.17
CA GLU A 601 -22.77 8.49 -18.11
C GLU A 601 -22.91 9.85 -17.40
N ASN A 602 -23.22 9.83 -16.11
CA ASN A 602 -23.37 11.06 -15.32
C ASN A 602 -22.69 10.93 -13.97
N LEU A 603 -21.69 11.77 -13.76
CA LEU A 603 -20.91 11.85 -12.52
C LEU A 603 -21.16 13.19 -11.83
N VAL A 604 -21.66 13.15 -10.60
CA VAL A 604 -21.85 14.34 -9.77
C VAL A 604 -20.89 14.30 -8.59
N ILE A 605 -20.10 15.35 -8.42
CA ILE A 605 -19.20 15.55 -7.27
C ILE A 605 -19.80 16.66 -6.42
N THR A 606 -20.21 16.34 -5.20
CA THR A 606 -20.98 17.26 -4.35
C THR A 606 -20.13 18.41 -3.80
N LYS A 607 -18.83 18.19 -3.61
CA LYS A 607 -17.84 19.22 -3.23
C LYS A 607 -16.41 18.77 -3.55
N ILE A 608 -15.49 19.72 -3.65
CA ILE A 608 -14.07 19.46 -3.82
C ILE A 608 -13.61 18.51 -2.70
N PRO A 609 -12.89 17.40 -3.02
CA PRO A 609 -12.49 16.39 -2.04
C PRO A 609 -11.29 16.83 -1.20
N PHE A 610 -11.40 17.98 -0.52
CA PHE A 610 -10.38 18.40 0.43
C PHE A 610 -10.32 17.42 1.59
N GLY A 611 -9.12 16.92 1.88
CA GLY A 611 -8.84 16.22 3.13
C GLY A 611 -8.85 17.22 4.29
N VAL A 612 -9.50 16.85 5.38
CA VAL A 612 -9.27 17.51 6.66
C VAL A 612 -8.06 16.78 7.25
N PRO A 613 -7.02 17.49 7.73
CA PRO A 613 -5.89 16.84 8.38
C PRO A 613 -6.35 16.26 9.73
N THR A 614 -6.92 15.06 9.68
CA THR A 614 -7.42 14.37 10.87
C THR A 614 -6.38 13.41 11.46
N SER A 615 -5.48 12.90 10.62
CA SER A 615 -4.43 12.02 11.10
C SER A 615 -3.30 12.81 11.79
N PRO A 616 -2.69 12.23 12.84
CA PRO A 616 -1.55 12.85 13.53
C PRO A 616 -0.40 13.22 12.59
N VAL A 617 -0.17 12.43 11.56
CA VAL A 617 0.88 12.67 10.55
C VAL A 617 0.57 13.90 9.69
N GLU A 618 -0.69 14.03 9.22
CA GLU A 618 -1.09 15.18 8.41
C GLU A 618 -1.07 16.48 9.21
N GLN A 619 -1.49 16.44 10.48
CA GLN A 619 -1.42 17.58 11.37
C GLN A 619 0.03 17.99 11.63
N ALA A 620 0.91 17.04 11.97
CA ALA A 620 2.33 17.32 12.19
C ALA A 620 3.03 17.84 10.91
N HIS A 621 2.61 17.38 9.73
CA HIS A 621 3.11 17.90 8.46
C HIS A 621 2.65 19.34 8.22
N SER A 622 1.41 19.66 8.58
CA SER A 622 0.89 21.03 8.51
C SER A 622 1.69 21.98 9.42
N GLU A 623 1.91 21.59 10.66
CA GLU A 623 2.73 22.35 11.62
C GLU A 623 4.16 22.60 11.10
N TYR A 624 4.76 21.57 10.51
CA TYR A 624 6.12 21.70 9.95
C TYR A 624 6.19 22.71 8.80
N ILE A 625 5.19 22.73 7.91
CA ILE A 625 5.10 23.69 6.83
C ILE A 625 4.88 25.11 7.38
N GLU A 626 3.99 25.28 8.38
CA GLU A 626 3.75 26.56 9.02
C GLU A 626 4.99 27.11 9.73
N LYS A 627 5.72 26.26 10.45
CA LYS A 627 7.01 26.61 11.08
C LYS A 627 8.03 27.11 10.06
N LYS A 628 7.97 26.63 8.81
CA LYS A 628 8.79 27.13 7.69
C LYS A 628 8.22 28.37 6.99
N GLY A 629 7.13 28.95 7.48
CA GLY A 629 6.47 30.11 6.86
C GLY A 629 5.64 29.76 5.62
N GLY A 630 5.37 28.48 5.37
CA GLY A 630 4.53 28.00 4.27
C GLY A 630 3.05 27.99 4.64
N ASN A 631 2.21 27.64 3.65
CA ASN A 631 0.80 27.48 3.83
C ASN A 631 0.40 26.00 3.55
N PRO A 632 0.06 25.20 4.58
CA PRO A 632 -0.26 23.78 4.44
C PRO A 632 -1.44 23.52 3.50
N PHE A 633 -2.45 24.38 3.56
CA PHE A 633 -3.61 24.26 2.68
C PHE A 633 -3.20 24.31 1.20
N MET A 634 -2.33 25.26 0.84
CA MET A 634 -1.84 25.42 -0.54
C MET A 634 -0.79 24.39 -0.95
N GLN A 635 0.00 23.89 -0.02
CA GLN A 635 1.13 22.99 -0.30
C GLN A 635 0.79 21.50 -0.18
N ILE A 636 -0.27 21.14 0.58
CA ILE A 636 -0.71 19.75 0.77
C ILE A 636 -2.15 19.59 0.31
N THR A 637 -3.09 20.33 0.92
CA THR A 637 -4.53 20.06 0.79
C THR A 637 -5.04 20.31 -0.62
N VAL A 638 -4.64 21.40 -1.26
CA VAL A 638 -5.06 21.74 -2.64
C VAL A 638 -4.41 20.78 -3.66
N PRO A 639 -3.11 20.45 -3.59
CA PRO A 639 -2.49 19.43 -4.45
C PRO A 639 -3.15 18.04 -4.33
N ASP A 640 -3.44 17.59 -3.12
CA ASP A 640 -4.12 16.30 -2.89
C ASP A 640 -5.54 16.31 -3.43
N ALA A 641 -6.29 17.40 -3.22
CA ALA A 641 -7.62 17.56 -3.79
C ALA A 641 -7.59 17.55 -5.32
N SER A 642 -6.58 18.17 -5.96
CA SER A 642 -6.37 18.11 -7.40
C SER A 642 -6.23 16.66 -7.89
N LYS A 643 -5.38 15.85 -7.26
CA LYS A 643 -5.21 14.45 -7.63
C LYS A 643 -6.50 13.65 -7.47
N LYS A 644 -7.18 13.77 -6.32
CA LYS A 644 -8.45 13.09 -6.05
C LYS A 644 -9.55 13.49 -7.04
N LEU A 645 -9.57 14.76 -7.42
CA LEU A 645 -10.53 15.27 -8.38
C LEU A 645 -10.28 14.70 -9.78
N ILE A 646 -9.01 14.70 -10.24
CA ILE A 646 -8.60 14.08 -11.52
C ILE A 646 -8.94 12.59 -11.55
N GLN A 647 -8.67 11.86 -10.45
CA GLN A 647 -9.01 10.44 -10.34
C GLN A 647 -10.52 10.20 -10.41
N SER A 648 -11.32 11.05 -9.76
CA SER A 648 -12.78 10.97 -9.77
C SER A 648 -13.35 11.19 -11.17
N VAL A 649 -12.96 12.27 -11.83
CA VAL A 649 -13.48 12.59 -13.18
C VAL A 649 -12.95 11.62 -14.24
N GLY A 650 -11.76 11.05 -14.04
CA GLY A 650 -11.18 10.04 -14.92
C GLY A 650 -11.92 8.70 -14.93
N ARG A 651 -12.98 8.56 -14.11
CA ARG A 651 -13.88 7.39 -14.13
C ARG A 651 -14.88 7.45 -15.28
N LEU A 652 -15.22 8.64 -15.77
CA LEU A 652 -16.27 8.84 -16.78
C LEU A 652 -15.90 8.21 -18.13
N LEU A 653 -14.67 8.41 -18.61
CA LEU A 653 -14.25 7.85 -19.90
C LEU A 653 -13.25 6.69 -19.66
N ARG A 654 -13.62 5.48 -20.09
CA ARG A 654 -12.82 4.24 -19.99
C ARG A 654 -12.52 3.64 -21.35
N LYS A 655 -13.40 3.86 -22.33
CA LYS A 655 -13.30 3.40 -23.72
C LYS A 655 -13.44 4.58 -24.67
N GLU A 656 -12.99 4.41 -25.91
CA GLU A 656 -13.01 5.44 -26.93
C GLU A 656 -14.41 5.91 -27.33
N ARG A 657 -15.46 5.13 -27.01
CA ARG A 657 -16.85 5.46 -27.32
C ARG A 657 -17.65 5.95 -26.11
N ASP A 658 -17.01 6.02 -24.95
CA ASP A 658 -17.70 6.50 -23.74
C ASP A 658 -17.98 7.98 -23.86
N SER A 659 -19.10 8.40 -23.33
CA SER A 659 -19.52 9.81 -23.29
C SER A 659 -20.30 10.10 -22.01
N GLY A 660 -20.36 11.37 -21.60
CA GLY A 660 -21.14 11.72 -20.42
C GLY A 660 -20.85 13.11 -19.88
N ARG A 661 -21.35 13.35 -18.67
CA ARG A 661 -21.22 14.63 -17.97
C ARG A 661 -20.59 14.46 -16.61
N VAL A 662 -19.72 15.40 -16.25
CA VAL A 662 -19.26 15.63 -14.88
C VAL A 662 -19.89 16.93 -14.37
N THR A 663 -20.55 16.88 -13.24
CA THR A 663 -21.07 18.07 -12.55
C THR A 663 -20.37 18.22 -11.21
N ILE A 664 -19.83 19.42 -10.91
CA ILE A 664 -19.19 19.70 -9.62
C ILE A 664 -19.98 20.79 -8.90
N LEU A 665 -20.62 20.44 -7.79
CA LEU A 665 -21.52 21.29 -7.02
C LEU A 665 -20.77 22.10 -5.94
N ASP A 666 -19.69 22.77 -6.36
CA ASP A 666 -18.85 23.53 -5.41
C ASP A 666 -18.43 24.89 -6.00
N ARG A 667 -19.08 25.96 -5.50
CA ARG A 667 -18.79 27.32 -5.97
C ARG A 667 -17.35 27.78 -5.73
N ARG A 668 -16.60 27.14 -4.79
CA ARG A 668 -15.22 27.51 -4.50
C ARG A 668 -14.29 27.35 -5.70
N LEU A 669 -14.67 26.51 -6.70
CA LEU A 669 -13.98 26.42 -7.99
C LEU A 669 -13.95 27.75 -8.75
N VAL A 670 -15.03 28.57 -8.63
CA VAL A 670 -15.13 29.85 -9.33
C VAL A 670 -14.87 31.06 -8.43
N THR A 671 -15.00 30.92 -7.11
CA THR A 671 -14.88 32.05 -6.18
C THR A 671 -13.51 32.15 -5.48
N LYS A 672 -12.74 31.06 -5.42
CA LYS A 672 -11.44 31.05 -4.72
C LYS A 672 -10.27 31.02 -5.70
N ARG A 673 -9.14 31.63 -5.33
CA ARG A 673 -7.94 31.72 -6.18
C ARG A 673 -7.40 30.35 -6.65
N TYR A 674 -7.48 29.34 -5.80
CA TYR A 674 -7.05 27.98 -6.15
C TYR A 674 -8.01 27.25 -7.10
N GLY A 675 -9.24 27.74 -7.24
CA GLY A 675 -10.27 27.07 -8.03
C GLY A 675 -9.90 26.97 -9.50
N GLN A 676 -9.39 28.04 -10.08
CA GLN A 676 -8.95 28.03 -11.47
C GLN A 676 -7.82 27.01 -11.72
N ALA A 677 -6.86 26.91 -10.81
CA ALA A 677 -5.76 25.93 -10.91
C ALA A 677 -6.28 24.48 -10.83
N LEU A 678 -7.32 24.22 -10.00
CA LEU A 678 -8.01 22.94 -9.95
C LEU A 678 -8.73 22.63 -11.27
N ILE A 679 -9.47 23.57 -11.82
CA ILE A 679 -10.17 23.42 -13.11
C ILE A 679 -9.17 23.15 -14.24
N ASP A 680 -8.05 23.86 -14.28
CA ASP A 680 -7.03 23.73 -15.32
C ASP A 680 -6.21 22.42 -15.20
N SER A 681 -6.25 21.76 -14.04
CA SER A 681 -5.65 20.45 -13.85
C SER A 681 -6.51 19.29 -14.34
N LEU A 682 -7.81 19.53 -14.58
CA LEU A 682 -8.74 18.52 -15.10
C LEU A 682 -8.50 18.22 -16.59
N PRO A 683 -8.90 17.04 -17.07
CA PRO A 683 -8.91 16.76 -18.50
C PRO A 683 -9.63 17.85 -19.31
N PRO A 684 -9.33 17.99 -20.60
CA PRO A 684 -9.85 19.09 -21.44
C PRO A 684 -11.30 18.86 -21.84
N PHE A 685 -12.22 18.79 -20.87
CA PHE A 685 -13.66 18.71 -21.07
C PHE A 685 -14.22 19.91 -21.82
N LYS A 686 -15.36 19.75 -22.50
CA LYS A 686 -16.20 20.86 -22.88
C LYS A 686 -16.74 21.53 -21.61
N ARG A 687 -16.24 22.72 -21.28
CA ARG A 687 -16.54 23.40 -20.02
C ARG A 687 -17.80 24.25 -20.11
N LYS A 688 -18.72 24.11 -19.18
CA LYS A 688 -19.87 24.98 -18.92
C LYS A 688 -19.77 25.44 -17.45
N ILE A 689 -19.38 26.70 -17.28
CA ILE A 689 -19.16 27.30 -15.96
C ILE A 689 -20.18 28.42 -15.79
N GLU A 690 -20.98 28.35 -14.72
CA GLU A 690 -21.97 29.35 -14.35
C GLU A 690 -21.42 30.10 -13.09
N TYR A 691 -21.56 31.44 -13.09
CA TYR A 691 -20.98 32.31 -12.05
C TYR A 691 -22.03 32.80 -11.04
#